data_b718fb19db6c33703af607988ed43510
#
_entry.id   b718fb19db6c33703af607988ed43510
#
_cell.length_a   1.000
_cell.length_b   1.000
_cell.length_c   1.000
_cell.angle_alpha   90.00
_cell.angle_beta   90.00
_cell.angle_gamma   90.00
#
_symmetry.space_group_name_H-M   'P 1'
#
loop_
_entity.id
_entity.type
_entity.pdbx_description
1 polymer ?
#
loop_
_entity_poly.entity_id
_entity_poly.type
_entity_poly.pdbx_seq_one_letter_code
_entity_poly.pdbx_strand_id
1 'polypeptide(L)'
;MSKELAKTYDPAGLEDRLYEKWMKNKYFHAEVDYDKTPFTIVIPPPNITGQLHMGHALDNTMQDIIIRFKRMQGYNALWQPGTDHASIATEVKITETLKKEGIDKQELGREKFLERAWDWKKEYGGRIISQLKKMGSSCDWDRERFTMDEGCNRAVTQVFVKMHEKGYIYKGSRIINWCPVCNTSISDAEVVYQEQAGHLWHIKYPVVREDGTPSDTEFLTFATTRPETMLGDTAVAIHPEDERYSHLIGRSVMLPIMNRVIPVVTDTYVDREFGTGVVKITPAHDPNDFEVGRRHGLSVINVMNDDATINANGGRFQGMDRYEARKAIVEELQQLGLLVKIEDYSHNVGTHDRCKTTVEPLVKEQWFVKMDELIKPAVEAVKKGEIRLVPQRMEKVYFNWTDNIRDWCISRQLWWGHRIPAYYCSQCGETVVAEQTPAVCPKCGWSHFTQDPDTLDTWFSSALWPFETLGWPEQTEELKYFYPTDVLVTGYDIIFFWVIRMIFSGYEHMGEKPFKTVLFHGLVRDGQGYKMSKSLGNGIDPLEVIEKYGADALRLTLITGNAPGNDMRFYYERVENSRNFANKVWNASRFIMMNMDGKRVTEPALQELQPVDKWILSKLNTLVKDVTDNMESFELGIAVQKVYDFIWDEFCDWYIEMVKPRLYAGRRSGDDQEGNAGQDGSPSAAAGTEDMADLSSQNAALWTLKTVLMDALKLLHPFMPFITEEIFCTLRDMEKDASAAGDASSEAGRSMEKGSCAGGDCFSEESIMISRWPEFREDRSFAKEEKDIEILKSAVRGIRGVRSEMNVAPSHKAGVFVVSEDEGLLDTFREGRLFFASLAYAKEVMIQRDKTGIAQDAVSVVIPGATLYIPFAELVDIEQEKERLRKERTRLQGELDRVRGMLSNERFLSKAPESKVAQEKEKLDKYTQMMEQVEKRLEQLG
;
A
#
# COMPACT_ATOMS: atom_id res chain seq x y z
N MET A 1 -12.87 -39.01 -14.03
CA MET A 1 -13.92 -38.24 -13.36
C MET A 1 -13.51 -36.78 -13.55
N SER A 2 -14.31 -36.01 -14.29
CA SER A 2 -14.06 -34.60 -14.47
C SER A 2 -14.00 -33.93 -13.08
N LYS A 3 -12.98 -33.13 -12.84
CA LYS A 3 -12.75 -32.45 -11.57
C LYS A 3 -13.71 -31.23 -11.52
N GLU A 4 -14.88 -31.42 -10.96
CA GLU A 4 -15.86 -30.32 -10.80
C GLU A 4 -15.39 -29.34 -9.71
N LEU A 5 -15.55 -28.03 -9.95
CA LEU A 5 -15.34 -27.02 -8.92
C LEU A 5 -16.32 -27.24 -7.75
N ALA A 6 -15.84 -27.08 -6.52
CA ALA A 6 -16.67 -27.15 -5.31
C ALA A 6 -17.83 -26.14 -5.39
N LYS A 7 -18.93 -26.41 -4.66
CA LYS A 7 -20.12 -25.55 -4.65
C LYS A 7 -19.84 -24.12 -4.19
N THR A 8 -18.89 -23.96 -3.27
CA THR A 8 -18.44 -22.66 -2.72
C THR A 8 -16.93 -22.57 -2.79
N TYR A 9 -16.42 -21.37 -3.01
CA TYR A 9 -14.99 -21.10 -2.90
C TYR A 9 -14.54 -21.17 -1.44
N ASP A 10 -13.56 -22.02 -1.16
CA ASP A 10 -12.91 -22.11 0.14
C ASP A 10 -11.39 -21.98 -0.05
N PRO A 11 -10.76 -20.90 0.41
CA PRO A 11 -9.32 -20.69 0.29
C PRO A 11 -8.52 -21.63 1.19
N ALA A 12 -9.11 -22.19 2.26
CA ALA A 12 -8.42 -23.02 3.23
C ALA A 12 -7.82 -24.28 2.60
N GLY A 13 -6.51 -24.46 2.74
CA GLY A 13 -5.76 -25.57 2.14
C GLY A 13 -5.57 -25.50 0.61
N LEU A 14 -6.42 -24.74 -0.10
CA LEU A 14 -6.27 -24.51 -1.54
C LEU A 14 -5.04 -23.63 -1.82
N GLU A 15 -4.91 -22.52 -1.09
CA GLU A 15 -3.82 -21.57 -1.26
C GLU A 15 -2.46 -22.23 -0.98
N ASP A 16 -2.34 -23.03 0.08
CA ASP A 16 -1.10 -23.74 0.39
C ASP A 16 -0.72 -24.75 -0.69
N ARG A 17 -1.69 -25.54 -1.17
CA ARG A 17 -1.48 -26.53 -2.24
C ARG A 17 -1.00 -25.90 -3.54
N LEU A 18 -1.58 -24.75 -3.92
CA LEU A 18 -1.18 -24.02 -5.13
C LEU A 18 0.20 -23.41 -4.97
N TYR A 19 0.49 -22.83 -3.81
CA TYR A 19 1.80 -22.24 -3.54
C TYR A 19 2.90 -23.30 -3.57
N GLU A 20 2.68 -24.47 -2.96
CA GLU A 20 3.62 -25.60 -3.05
C GLU A 20 3.83 -26.08 -4.48
N LYS A 21 2.74 -26.13 -5.30
CA LYS A 21 2.84 -26.45 -6.75
C LYS A 21 3.74 -25.45 -7.47
N TRP A 22 3.57 -24.15 -7.25
CA TRP A 22 4.37 -23.09 -7.88
C TRP A 22 5.85 -23.20 -7.49
N MET A 23 6.12 -23.42 -6.21
CA MET A 23 7.48 -23.62 -5.68
C MET A 23 8.15 -24.85 -6.28
N LYS A 24 7.45 -25.97 -6.32
CA LYS A 24 7.96 -27.24 -6.87
C LYS A 24 8.33 -27.11 -8.35
N ASN A 25 7.53 -26.37 -9.11
CA ASN A 25 7.75 -26.17 -10.55
C ASN A 25 8.67 -24.97 -10.85
N LYS A 26 9.19 -24.29 -9.82
CA LYS A 26 10.11 -23.16 -9.94
C LYS A 26 9.59 -22.00 -10.82
N TYR A 27 8.26 -21.74 -10.80
CA TYR A 27 7.68 -20.66 -11.62
C TYR A 27 8.13 -19.27 -11.21
N PHE A 28 8.73 -19.12 -10.03
CA PHE A 28 9.27 -17.84 -9.52
C PHE A 28 10.74 -17.63 -9.84
N HIS A 29 11.44 -18.70 -10.25
CA HIS A 29 12.87 -18.67 -10.48
C HIS A 29 13.22 -18.00 -11.81
N ALA A 30 14.20 -17.09 -11.76
CA ALA A 30 14.73 -16.39 -12.92
C ALA A 30 16.23 -16.69 -13.09
N GLU A 31 16.60 -17.32 -14.17
CA GLU A 31 18.00 -17.55 -14.56
C GLU A 31 18.43 -16.52 -15.61
N VAL A 32 19.74 -16.32 -15.75
CA VAL A 32 20.29 -15.47 -16.82
C VAL A 32 19.93 -16.07 -18.17
N ASP A 33 19.15 -15.33 -18.96
CA ASP A 33 18.66 -15.74 -20.28
C ASP A 33 18.68 -14.52 -21.22
N TYR A 34 19.73 -14.40 -22.01
CA TYR A 34 19.95 -13.27 -22.92
C TYR A 34 18.96 -13.23 -24.11
N ASP A 35 18.17 -14.26 -24.31
CA ASP A 35 17.08 -14.27 -25.30
C ASP A 35 15.81 -13.57 -24.78
N LYS A 36 15.76 -13.27 -23.47
CA LYS A 36 14.65 -12.55 -22.83
C LYS A 36 15.09 -11.21 -22.26
N THR A 37 14.17 -10.26 -22.22
CA THR A 37 14.40 -8.99 -21.55
C THR A 37 14.24 -9.17 -20.04
N PRO A 38 15.23 -8.79 -19.20
CA PRO A 38 15.09 -8.84 -17.76
C PRO A 38 14.12 -7.79 -17.24
N PHE A 39 13.44 -8.12 -16.15
CA PHE A 39 12.68 -7.19 -15.35
C PHE A 39 12.91 -7.51 -13.88
N THR A 40 13.49 -6.59 -13.12
CA THR A 40 13.97 -6.85 -11.77
C THR A 40 13.34 -5.91 -10.75
N ILE A 41 12.83 -6.49 -9.67
CA ILE A 41 12.47 -5.78 -8.43
C ILE A 41 13.29 -6.39 -7.28
N VAL A 42 13.89 -5.53 -6.45
CA VAL A 42 14.43 -5.94 -5.15
C VAL A 42 13.42 -5.61 -4.07
N ILE A 43 13.12 -6.57 -3.19
CA ILE A 43 12.19 -6.35 -2.10
C ILE A 43 12.77 -5.29 -1.14
N PRO A 44 11.97 -4.34 -0.59
CA PRO A 44 12.38 -3.67 0.64
C PRO A 44 12.53 -4.71 1.75
N PRO A 45 13.77 -5.03 2.19
CA PRO A 45 13.98 -6.18 3.05
C PRO A 45 13.34 -5.93 4.42
N PRO A 46 12.33 -6.74 4.84
CA PRO A 46 11.68 -6.52 6.11
C PRO A 46 12.64 -6.69 7.29
N ASN A 47 12.52 -5.79 8.26
CA ASN A 47 13.30 -5.82 9.49
C ASN A 47 12.93 -7.03 10.36
N ILE A 48 13.92 -7.80 10.84
CA ILE A 48 13.69 -8.95 11.72
C ILE A 48 13.28 -8.57 13.15
N THR A 49 12.55 -7.48 13.32
CA THR A 49 12.07 -6.98 14.63
C THR A 49 10.78 -7.61 15.11
N GLY A 50 10.19 -8.48 14.30
CA GLY A 50 8.94 -9.19 14.60
C GLY A 50 8.20 -9.58 13.33
N GLN A 51 6.89 -9.88 13.47
CA GLN A 51 6.03 -10.25 12.34
C GLN A 51 5.68 -9.06 11.45
N LEU A 52 5.29 -9.35 10.20
CA LEU A 52 4.81 -8.35 9.24
C LEU A 52 3.50 -7.69 9.70
N HIS A 53 3.21 -6.52 9.18
CA HIS A 53 1.97 -5.77 9.39
C HIS A 53 1.35 -5.37 8.05
N MET A 54 0.16 -4.76 8.06
CA MET A 54 -0.58 -4.37 6.84
C MET A 54 0.21 -3.49 5.86
N GLY A 55 1.13 -2.64 6.34
CA GLY A 55 2.01 -1.86 5.46
C GLY A 55 2.91 -2.75 4.61
N HIS A 56 3.50 -3.80 5.20
CA HIS A 56 4.28 -4.78 4.44
C HIS A 56 3.40 -5.59 3.48
N ALA A 57 2.15 -5.91 3.88
CA ALA A 57 1.23 -6.62 3.00
C ALA A 57 0.87 -5.78 1.77
N LEU A 58 0.66 -4.47 1.92
CA LEU A 58 0.44 -3.56 0.80
C LEU A 58 1.66 -3.50 -0.12
N ASP A 59 2.84 -3.21 0.45
CA ASP A 59 4.11 -3.08 -0.28
C ASP A 59 4.41 -4.32 -1.12
N ASN A 60 4.36 -5.50 -0.49
CA ASN A 60 4.63 -6.76 -1.18
C ASN A 60 3.55 -7.14 -2.19
N THR A 61 2.28 -6.81 -1.94
CA THR A 61 1.20 -7.05 -2.91
C THR A 61 1.40 -6.23 -4.18
N MET A 62 1.81 -4.96 -4.06
CA MET A 62 2.10 -4.12 -5.24
C MET A 62 3.25 -4.67 -6.08
N GLN A 63 4.33 -5.11 -5.44
CA GLN A 63 5.48 -5.71 -6.12
C GLN A 63 5.09 -7.01 -6.83
N ASP A 64 4.37 -7.90 -6.14
CA ASP A 64 3.93 -9.17 -6.70
C ASP A 64 3.03 -9.00 -7.93
N ILE A 65 2.13 -8.02 -7.90
CA ILE A 65 1.26 -7.68 -9.04
C ILE A 65 2.10 -7.28 -10.25
N ILE A 66 3.09 -6.41 -10.06
CA ILE A 66 3.96 -5.94 -11.16
C ILE A 66 4.80 -7.11 -11.71
N ILE A 67 5.38 -7.92 -10.85
CA ILE A 67 6.20 -9.08 -11.24
C ILE A 67 5.37 -10.11 -12.00
N ARG A 68 4.16 -10.45 -11.54
CA ARG A 68 3.26 -11.38 -12.25
C ARG A 68 2.86 -10.84 -13.61
N PHE A 69 2.49 -9.57 -13.67
CA PHE A 69 2.17 -8.89 -14.94
C PHE A 69 3.34 -8.98 -15.93
N LYS A 70 4.56 -8.62 -15.52
CA LYS A 70 5.74 -8.65 -16.37
C LYS A 70 6.13 -10.07 -16.79
N ARG A 71 5.99 -11.05 -15.89
CA ARG A 71 6.18 -12.47 -16.22
C ARG A 71 5.21 -12.93 -17.30
N MET A 72 3.93 -12.57 -17.20
CA MET A 72 2.93 -12.89 -18.22
C MET A 72 3.16 -12.13 -19.54
N GLN A 73 3.82 -10.97 -19.53
CA GLN A 73 4.28 -10.29 -20.76
C GLN A 73 5.51 -10.96 -21.41
N GLY A 74 6.07 -11.99 -20.79
CA GLY A 74 7.22 -12.73 -21.33
C GLY A 74 8.59 -12.20 -20.91
N TYR A 75 8.64 -11.23 -19.97
CA TYR A 75 9.92 -10.81 -19.37
C TYR A 75 10.52 -11.92 -18.51
N ASN A 76 11.84 -11.93 -18.42
CA ASN A 76 12.55 -12.68 -17.39
C ASN A 76 12.49 -11.93 -16.06
N ALA A 77 11.42 -12.19 -15.31
CA ALA A 77 11.03 -11.37 -14.16
C ALA A 77 11.64 -11.93 -12.87
N LEU A 78 12.62 -11.21 -12.33
CA LEU A 78 13.25 -11.48 -11.03
C LEU A 78 12.63 -10.60 -9.92
N TRP A 79 12.06 -11.21 -8.90
CA TRP A 79 11.77 -10.55 -7.63
C TRP A 79 12.73 -11.07 -6.56
N GLN A 80 13.77 -10.28 -6.26
CA GLN A 80 14.84 -10.63 -5.35
C GLN A 80 14.38 -10.48 -3.89
N PRO A 81 14.25 -11.58 -3.11
CA PRO A 81 13.84 -11.53 -1.72
C PRO A 81 15.01 -11.34 -0.75
N GLY A 82 14.67 -10.91 0.47
CA GLY A 82 15.59 -10.91 1.59
C GLY A 82 15.02 -10.26 2.85
N THR A 83 15.84 -10.18 3.91
CA THR A 83 15.49 -9.57 5.20
C THR A 83 16.64 -8.68 5.70
N ASP A 84 16.28 -7.66 6.50
CA ASP A 84 17.23 -6.70 7.08
C ASP A 84 17.51 -7.00 8.56
N HIS A 85 18.76 -6.92 8.93
CA HIS A 85 19.21 -7.10 10.32
C HIS A 85 18.73 -5.96 11.25
N ALA A 86 18.44 -4.77 10.71
CA ALA A 86 17.82 -3.63 11.40
C ALA A 86 18.50 -3.24 12.73
N SER A 87 19.80 -3.11 12.72
CA SER A 87 20.72 -2.93 13.86
C SER A 87 20.09 -2.43 15.18
N ILE A 88 19.77 -1.14 15.32
CA ILE A 88 19.19 -0.56 16.55
C ILE A 88 17.86 -1.25 16.92
N ALA A 89 16.97 -1.40 15.95
CA ALA A 89 15.62 -1.87 16.23
C ALA A 89 15.60 -3.32 16.73
N THR A 90 16.46 -4.17 16.18
CA THR A 90 16.61 -5.57 16.59
C THR A 90 17.32 -5.66 17.95
N GLU A 91 18.39 -4.89 18.15
CA GLU A 91 19.13 -4.87 19.43
C GLU A 91 18.25 -4.44 20.60
N VAL A 92 17.39 -3.41 20.41
CA VAL A 92 16.42 -2.97 21.40
C VAL A 92 15.44 -4.10 21.75
N LYS A 93 14.94 -4.84 20.76
CA LYS A 93 14.01 -5.96 21.00
C LYS A 93 14.64 -7.11 21.76
N ILE A 94 15.86 -7.48 21.41
CA ILE A 94 16.63 -8.52 22.12
C ILE A 94 16.89 -8.05 23.56
N THR A 95 17.31 -6.80 23.74
CA THR A 95 17.57 -6.23 25.08
C THR A 95 16.32 -6.19 25.94
N GLU A 96 15.15 -5.82 25.38
CA GLU A 96 13.88 -5.88 26.07
C GLU A 96 13.52 -7.32 26.52
N THR A 97 13.83 -8.30 25.68
CA THR A 97 13.59 -9.72 25.99
C THR A 97 14.51 -10.21 27.11
N LEU A 98 15.82 -9.88 27.02
CA LEU A 98 16.79 -10.19 28.08
C LEU A 98 16.38 -9.59 29.43
N LYS A 99 15.93 -8.34 29.44
CA LYS A 99 15.42 -7.69 30.67
C LYS A 99 14.23 -8.42 31.28
N LYS A 100 13.30 -8.95 30.45
CA LYS A 100 12.16 -9.76 30.92
C LYS A 100 12.62 -11.09 31.49
N GLU A 101 13.75 -11.63 30.99
CA GLU A 101 14.40 -12.84 31.50
C GLU A 101 15.26 -12.55 32.76
N GLY A 102 15.40 -11.29 33.18
CA GLY A 102 16.23 -10.87 34.30
C GLY A 102 17.74 -10.84 33.98
N ILE A 103 18.09 -10.78 32.70
CA ILE A 103 19.49 -10.79 32.24
C ILE A 103 19.91 -9.38 31.86
N ASP A 104 21.02 -8.88 32.42
CA ASP A 104 21.65 -7.64 31.97
C ASP A 104 22.51 -7.89 30.72
N LYS A 105 22.35 -7.02 29.70
CA LYS A 105 23.12 -7.13 28.45
C LYS A 105 24.63 -7.04 28.66
N GLN A 106 25.09 -6.14 29.54
CA GLN A 106 26.52 -5.92 29.77
C GLN A 106 27.16 -7.11 30.51
N GLU A 107 26.43 -7.70 31.48
CA GLU A 107 26.83 -8.90 32.17
C GLU A 107 26.90 -10.13 31.26
N LEU A 108 25.98 -10.22 30.27
CA LEU A 108 25.94 -11.30 29.28
C LEU A 108 27.21 -11.28 28.40
N GLY A 109 27.67 -10.10 28.03
CA GLY A 109 28.80 -9.87 27.14
C GLY A 109 28.46 -10.00 25.65
N ARG A 110 29.34 -9.38 24.81
CA ARG A 110 29.10 -9.24 23.36
C ARG A 110 28.91 -10.58 22.63
N GLU A 111 29.76 -11.57 22.90
CA GLU A 111 29.71 -12.84 22.18
C GLU A 111 28.40 -13.59 22.38
N LYS A 112 27.99 -13.76 23.64
CA LYS A 112 26.70 -14.41 23.96
C LYS A 112 25.48 -13.60 23.48
N PHE A 113 25.58 -12.27 23.49
CA PHE A 113 24.55 -11.43 22.92
C PHE A 113 24.39 -11.66 21.40
N LEU A 114 25.49 -11.78 20.67
CA LEU A 114 25.46 -12.07 19.23
C LEU A 114 24.92 -13.46 18.93
N GLU A 115 25.22 -14.48 19.77
CA GLU A 115 24.57 -15.80 19.65
C GLU A 115 23.05 -15.66 19.74
N ARG A 116 22.52 -14.94 20.74
CA ARG A 116 21.09 -14.65 20.89
C ARG A 116 20.52 -13.87 19.70
N ALA A 117 21.29 -12.96 19.11
CA ALA A 117 20.86 -12.19 17.95
C ALA A 117 20.75 -13.07 16.68
N TRP A 118 21.65 -14.04 16.51
CA TRP A 118 21.55 -15.01 15.41
C TRP A 118 20.37 -15.99 15.58
N ASP A 119 20.08 -16.43 16.82
CA ASP A 119 18.89 -17.22 17.12
C ASP A 119 17.62 -16.42 16.82
N TRP A 120 17.61 -15.15 17.21
CA TRP A 120 16.52 -14.21 16.90
C TRP A 120 16.31 -14.07 15.37
N LYS A 121 17.39 -13.91 14.59
CA LYS A 121 17.32 -13.89 13.11
C LYS A 121 16.71 -15.16 12.55
N LYS A 122 17.12 -16.32 13.06
CA LYS A 122 16.59 -17.61 12.59
C LYS A 122 15.09 -17.73 12.84
N GLU A 123 14.61 -17.31 14.01
CA GLU A 123 13.20 -17.36 14.37
C GLU A 123 12.37 -16.37 13.56
N TYR A 124 12.68 -15.08 13.67
CA TYR A 124 11.86 -14.01 13.09
C TYR A 124 12.05 -13.87 11.59
N GLY A 125 13.25 -14.08 11.06
CA GLY A 125 13.49 -14.13 9.62
C GLY A 125 12.69 -15.26 8.96
N GLY A 126 12.73 -16.48 9.53
CA GLY A 126 11.93 -17.61 9.04
C GLY A 126 10.42 -17.34 9.10
N ARG A 127 9.93 -16.67 10.16
CA ARG A 127 8.54 -16.28 10.29
C ARG A 127 8.11 -15.27 9.22
N ILE A 128 8.94 -14.25 8.95
CA ILE A 128 8.69 -13.26 7.89
C ILE A 128 8.54 -13.94 6.53
N ILE A 129 9.48 -14.82 6.17
CA ILE A 129 9.44 -15.58 4.91
C ILE A 129 8.15 -16.41 4.82
N SER A 130 7.77 -17.07 5.90
CA SER A 130 6.51 -17.83 5.95
C SER A 130 5.29 -16.93 5.73
N GLN A 131 5.26 -15.73 6.33
CA GLN A 131 4.17 -14.77 6.13
C GLN A 131 4.10 -14.27 4.68
N LEU A 132 5.25 -13.98 4.04
CA LEU A 132 5.31 -13.58 2.63
C LEU A 132 4.76 -14.69 1.71
N LYS A 133 5.13 -15.95 1.97
CA LYS A 133 4.62 -17.10 1.23
C LYS A 133 3.10 -17.25 1.38
N LYS A 134 2.57 -17.06 2.57
CA LYS A 134 1.12 -17.09 2.84
C LYS A 134 0.36 -15.97 2.14
N MET A 135 0.97 -14.81 1.92
CA MET A 135 0.39 -13.73 1.11
C MET A 135 0.43 -14.02 -0.40
N GLY A 136 1.06 -15.09 -0.84
CA GLY A 136 1.20 -15.47 -2.24
C GLY A 136 2.33 -14.76 -2.98
N SER A 137 3.31 -14.20 -2.26
CA SER A 137 4.45 -13.48 -2.86
C SER A 137 5.28 -14.40 -3.75
N SER A 138 5.45 -14.05 -5.04
CA SER A 138 6.15 -14.84 -6.05
C SER A 138 7.63 -14.46 -6.16
N CYS A 139 8.31 -14.32 -5.01
CA CYS A 139 9.74 -14.08 -4.93
C CYS A 139 10.55 -15.29 -5.41
N ASP A 140 11.72 -15.04 -5.95
CA ASP A 140 12.71 -16.10 -6.23
C ASP A 140 13.41 -16.54 -4.92
N TRP A 141 12.79 -17.48 -4.21
CA TRP A 141 13.26 -17.94 -2.90
C TRP A 141 14.58 -18.71 -2.96
N ASP A 142 15.02 -19.15 -4.12
CA ASP A 142 16.36 -19.76 -4.28
C ASP A 142 17.46 -18.69 -4.16
N ARG A 143 17.12 -17.41 -4.26
CA ARG A 143 18.01 -16.25 -4.15
C ARG A 143 17.81 -15.43 -2.87
N GLU A 144 17.20 -16.00 -1.82
CA GLU A 144 16.99 -15.30 -0.55
C GLU A 144 18.30 -14.76 0.02
N ARG A 145 18.32 -13.48 0.42
CA ARG A 145 19.48 -12.81 1.00
C ARG A 145 19.16 -12.25 2.40
N PHE A 146 20.21 -12.02 3.14
CA PHE A 146 20.15 -11.33 4.43
C PHE A 146 21.23 -10.27 4.46
N THR A 147 20.91 -9.04 4.88
CA THR A 147 21.84 -7.90 4.83
C THR A 147 23.15 -8.11 5.61
N MET A 148 23.25 -9.11 6.50
CA MET A 148 24.47 -9.52 7.16
C MET A 148 24.98 -10.90 6.74
N ASP A 149 24.54 -11.44 5.59
CA ASP A 149 25.18 -12.65 5.04
C ASP A 149 26.64 -12.36 4.61
N GLU A 150 27.39 -13.41 4.32
CA GLU A 150 28.82 -13.30 4.01
C GLU A 150 29.08 -12.37 2.80
N GLY A 151 28.24 -12.49 1.74
CA GLY A 151 28.38 -11.66 0.53
C GLY A 151 28.09 -10.20 0.81
N CYS A 152 26.97 -9.89 1.48
CA CYS A 152 26.61 -8.53 1.86
C CYS A 152 27.65 -7.93 2.84
N ASN A 153 28.11 -8.70 3.82
CA ASN A 153 29.15 -8.21 4.75
C ASN A 153 30.45 -7.85 4.03
N ARG A 154 30.88 -8.65 3.04
CA ARG A 154 32.04 -8.35 2.21
C ARG A 154 31.83 -7.08 1.38
N ALA A 155 30.67 -6.93 0.76
CA ALA A 155 30.30 -5.73 0.00
C ALA A 155 30.38 -4.47 0.89
N VAL A 156 29.77 -4.49 2.06
CA VAL A 156 29.79 -3.40 3.04
C VAL A 156 31.20 -3.04 3.46
N THR A 157 32.02 -4.04 3.77
CA THR A 157 33.41 -3.82 4.16
C THR A 157 34.21 -3.16 3.05
N GLN A 158 34.07 -3.62 1.82
CA GLN A 158 34.76 -3.06 0.66
C GLN A 158 34.33 -1.63 0.34
N VAL A 159 33.03 -1.34 0.45
CA VAL A 159 32.50 0.02 0.28
C VAL A 159 33.10 0.96 1.31
N PHE A 160 33.14 0.57 2.58
CA PHE A 160 33.72 1.41 3.63
C PHE A 160 35.21 1.73 3.36
N VAL A 161 35.99 0.72 3.02
CA VAL A 161 37.41 0.89 2.71
C VAL A 161 37.63 1.81 1.51
N LYS A 162 36.96 1.55 0.39
CA LYS A 162 37.05 2.37 -0.84
C LYS A 162 36.61 3.82 -0.62
N MET A 163 35.53 4.05 0.12
CA MET A 163 35.05 5.41 0.41
C MET A 163 35.99 6.15 1.35
N HIS A 164 36.62 5.43 2.30
CA HIS A 164 37.67 6.01 3.15
C HIS A 164 38.91 6.39 2.33
N GLU A 165 39.42 5.52 1.47
CA GLU A 165 40.55 5.82 0.55
C GLU A 165 40.27 7.03 -0.34
N LYS A 166 39.06 7.22 -0.81
CA LYS A 166 38.62 8.40 -1.56
C LYS A 166 38.43 9.66 -0.69
N GLY A 167 38.52 9.53 0.63
CA GLY A 167 38.32 10.62 1.59
C GLY A 167 36.86 11.04 1.79
N TYR A 168 35.90 10.24 1.35
CA TYR A 168 34.49 10.43 1.63
C TYR A 168 34.13 10.00 3.05
N ILE A 169 34.75 8.92 3.57
CA ILE A 169 34.58 8.53 4.96
C ILE A 169 35.71 9.12 5.80
N TYR A 170 35.37 9.71 6.93
CA TYR A 170 36.31 10.27 7.89
C TYR A 170 35.85 10.08 9.33
N LYS A 171 36.78 10.11 10.29
CA LYS A 171 36.50 10.13 11.73
C LYS A 171 36.66 11.54 12.25
N GLY A 172 35.72 12.03 13.05
CA GLY A 172 35.77 13.39 13.56
C GLY A 172 34.81 13.67 14.71
N SER A 173 35.16 14.70 15.49
CA SER A 173 34.30 15.19 16.58
C SER A 173 33.25 16.15 16.03
N ARG A 174 32.00 15.78 16.14
CA ARG A 174 30.85 16.55 15.72
C ARG A 174 29.75 16.45 16.77
N ILE A 175 28.85 17.41 16.78
CA ILE A 175 27.63 17.29 17.55
C ILE A 175 26.69 16.32 16.84
N ILE A 176 26.18 15.35 17.59
CA ILE A 176 25.29 14.30 17.11
C ILE A 176 24.08 14.16 18.02
N ASN A 177 23.01 13.58 17.51
CA ASN A 177 21.90 13.15 18.34
C ASN A 177 22.27 11.86 19.07
N TRP A 178 22.15 11.88 20.38
CA TRP A 178 22.49 10.75 21.24
C TRP A 178 21.28 10.26 22.03
N CYS A 179 21.03 8.96 22.02
CA CYS A 179 19.99 8.34 22.83
C CYS A 179 20.60 7.81 24.15
N PRO A 180 20.30 8.40 25.31
CA PRO A 180 20.89 7.96 26.58
C PRO A 180 20.37 6.60 27.08
N VAL A 181 19.24 6.13 26.60
CA VAL A 181 18.67 4.81 26.94
C VAL A 181 19.24 3.71 26.06
N CYS A 182 19.33 3.94 24.74
CA CYS A 182 19.93 2.99 23.81
C CYS A 182 21.46 3.05 23.82
N ASN A 183 22.01 4.11 24.40
CA ASN A 183 23.45 4.40 24.53
C ASN A 183 24.17 4.38 23.18
N THR A 184 23.57 5.06 22.18
CA THR A 184 24.08 5.12 20.80
C THR A 184 23.69 6.42 20.11
N SER A 185 24.48 6.79 19.10
CA SER A 185 24.11 7.84 18.15
C SER A 185 22.89 7.42 17.34
N ILE A 186 22.03 8.38 16.99
CA ILE A 186 20.91 8.23 16.08
C ILE A 186 20.95 9.29 14.97
N SER A 187 20.39 8.99 13.82
CA SER A 187 20.36 9.95 12.71
C SER A 187 19.29 11.03 12.94
N ASP A 188 19.44 12.20 12.29
CA ASP A 188 18.47 13.30 12.39
C ASP A 188 17.03 12.86 12.04
N ALA A 189 16.91 11.95 11.10
CA ALA A 189 15.61 11.45 10.65
C ALA A 189 14.95 10.43 11.61
N GLU A 190 15.72 9.87 12.58
CA GLU A 190 15.19 9.01 13.66
C GLU A 190 14.72 9.83 14.87
N VAL A 191 14.89 11.16 14.83
CA VAL A 191 14.39 12.08 15.86
C VAL A 191 12.97 12.53 15.52
N VAL A 192 12.03 12.16 16.37
CA VAL A 192 10.63 12.59 16.25
C VAL A 192 10.38 13.75 17.20
N TYR A 193 10.02 14.90 16.64
CA TYR A 193 9.69 16.08 17.44
C TYR A 193 8.26 15.99 17.94
N GLN A 194 8.10 16.16 19.27
CA GLN A 194 6.81 16.15 19.95
C GLN A 194 6.66 17.40 20.76
N GLU A 195 5.51 18.03 20.67
CA GLU A 195 5.17 19.18 21.50
C GLU A 195 5.04 18.72 22.96
N GLN A 196 5.81 19.33 23.84
CA GLN A 196 5.82 19.05 25.28
C GLN A 196 5.65 20.34 26.05
N ALA A 197 4.81 20.28 27.06
CA ALA A 197 4.70 21.36 28.06
C ALA A 197 5.98 21.40 28.91
N GLY A 198 6.55 22.56 29.06
CA GLY A 198 7.76 22.81 29.81
C GLY A 198 7.80 24.23 30.31
N HIS A 199 8.97 24.74 30.57
CA HIS A 199 9.16 26.10 31.03
C HIS A 199 10.28 26.79 30.24
N LEU A 200 10.19 28.09 30.20
CA LEU A 200 11.26 28.98 29.77
C LEU A 200 11.79 29.72 31.03
N TRP A 201 13.01 29.40 31.40
CA TRP A 201 13.65 29.99 32.56
C TRP A 201 14.44 31.22 32.14
N HIS A 202 14.11 32.39 32.70
CA HIS A 202 14.82 33.65 32.50
C HIS A 202 15.88 33.80 33.57
N ILE A 203 17.16 33.77 33.16
CA ILE A 203 18.34 33.75 34.01
C ILE A 203 19.21 34.96 33.67
N LYS A 204 19.81 35.59 34.67
CA LYS A 204 20.71 36.70 34.47
C LYS A 204 22.14 36.34 34.85
N TYR A 205 23.10 36.68 33.99
CA TYR A 205 24.54 36.55 34.29
C TYR A 205 25.13 37.93 34.61
N PRO A 206 25.84 38.08 35.74
CA PRO A 206 26.51 39.32 36.09
C PRO A 206 27.60 39.69 35.09
N VAL A 207 27.65 40.94 34.66
CA VAL A 207 28.72 41.46 33.82
C VAL A 207 30.02 41.56 34.65
N VAL A 208 31.14 41.17 34.08
CA VAL A 208 32.43 41.23 34.79
C VAL A 208 32.98 42.65 34.71
N ARG A 209 33.41 43.20 35.87
CA ARG A 209 34.04 44.49 36.01
C ARG A 209 35.52 44.45 35.58
N GLU A 210 36.17 45.60 35.40
CA GLU A 210 37.58 45.69 35.05
C GLU A 210 38.51 44.99 36.03
N ASP A 211 38.12 44.91 37.30
CA ASP A 211 38.85 44.24 38.36
C ASP A 211 38.68 42.70 38.38
N GLY A 212 37.89 42.17 37.42
CA GLY A 212 37.62 40.76 37.34
C GLY A 212 36.45 40.27 38.22
N THR A 213 35.80 41.14 39.00
CA THR A 213 34.71 40.75 39.88
C THR A 213 33.36 40.86 39.18
N PRO A 214 32.33 40.05 39.59
CA PRO A 214 31.00 40.14 39.02
C PRO A 214 30.31 41.45 39.46
N SER A 215 29.54 42.07 38.57
CA SER A 215 28.74 43.25 38.85
C SER A 215 27.51 42.88 39.65
N ASP A 216 27.13 43.75 40.63
CA ASP A 216 25.91 43.62 41.41
C ASP A 216 24.73 44.36 40.76
N THR A 217 25.00 45.16 39.71
CA THR A 217 24.00 46.08 39.14
C THR A 217 23.83 45.88 37.62
N GLU A 218 24.79 45.30 36.93
CA GLU A 218 24.78 45.08 35.46
C GLU A 218 24.74 43.60 35.13
N PHE A 219 23.72 43.17 34.36
CA PHE A 219 23.49 41.78 34.06
C PHE A 219 23.09 41.63 32.58
N LEU A 220 23.45 40.50 31.96
CA LEU A 220 22.84 40.00 30.74
C LEU A 220 21.77 38.96 31.10
N THR A 221 20.53 39.19 30.66
CA THR A 221 19.44 38.25 30.89
C THR A 221 19.10 37.47 29.60
N PHE A 222 19.03 36.17 29.68
CA PHE A 222 18.61 35.29 28.60
C PHE A 222 17.51 34.34 29.08
N ALA A 223 16.88 33.63 28.14
CA ALA A 223 15.88 32.62 28.44
C ALA A 223 16.31 31.25 27.86
N THR A 224 16.09 30.19 28.63
CA THR A 224 16.42 28.82 28.19
C THR A 224 15.37 27.81 28.60
N THR A 225 15.18 26.77 27.78
CA THR A 225 14.39 25.58 28.12
C THR A 225 15.21 24.48 28.78
N ARG A 226 16.56 24.66 28.86
CA ARG A 226 17.51 23.65 29.34
C ARG A 226 18.53 24.23 30.34
N PRO A 227 18.13 24.59 31.56
CA PRO A 227 19.03 25.14 32.57
C PRO A 227 20.22 24.22 32.91
N GLU A 228 20.05 22.91 32.86
CA GLU A 228 21.10 21.92 33.14
C GLU A 228 22.32 22.05 32.23
N THR A 229 22.14 22.52 31.00
CA THR A 229 23.29 22.65 30.08
C THR A 229 24.12 23.91 30.33
N MET A 230 23.60 24.89 31.14
CA MET A 230 24.33 26.13 31.45
C MET A 230 25.70 25.89 32.11
N LEU A 231 25.86 24.76 32.79
CA LEU A 231 27.12 24.42 33.41
C LEU A 231 28.28 24.32 32.37
N GLY A 232 27.95 24.08 31.12
CA GLY A 232 28.84 24.01 29.97
C GLY A 232 28.91 25.29 29.11
N ASP A 233 28.30 26.37 29.50
CA ASP A 233 28.30 27.62 28.73
C ASP A 233 29.72 28.17 28.55
N THR A 234 30.03 28.58 27.33
CA THR A 234 31.35 29.12 26.98
C THR A 234 31.31 30.53 26.39
N ALA A 235 30.10 31.02 26.09
CA ALA A 235 29.84 32.41 25.74
C ALA A 235 28.38 32.77 25.95
N VAL A 236 28.09 34.05 25.83
CA VAL A 236 26.76 34.61 25.64
C VAL A 236 26.79 35.38 24.32
N ALA A 237 25.81 35.12 23.43
CA ALA A 237 25.72 35.77 22.14
C ALA A 237 24.63 36.85 22.13
N ILE A 238 24.91 37.95 21.41
CA ILE A 238 24.00 39.05 21.13
C ILE A 238 24.04 39.33 19.62
N HIS A 239 22.97 39.87 19.07
CA HIS A 239 22.99 40.28 17.67
C HIS A 239 23.89 41.52 17.47
N PRO A 240 24.72 41.59 16.43
CA PRO A 240 25.69 42.72 16.23
C PRO A 240 25.00 44.09 16.07
N GLU A 241 23.75 44.14 15.61
CA GLU A 241 22.96 45.33 15.39
C GLU A 241 21.96 45.60 16.53
N ASP A 242 22.04 44.90 17.68
CA ASP A 242 21.15 45.15 18.81
C ASP A 242 21.71 46.27 19.67
N GLU A 243 21.15 47.47 19.52
CA GLU A 243 21.54 48.65 20.23
C GLU A 243 21.40 48.52 21.77
N ARG A 244 20.50 47.67 22.26
CA ARG A 244 20.27 47.44 23.68
C ARG A 244 21.54 46.98 24.39
N TYR A 245 22.34 46.18 23.71
CA TYR A 245 23.52 45.48 24.25
C TYR A 245 24.84 45.93 23.60
N SER A 246 24.84 46.95 22.76
CA SER A 246 26.03 47.40 22.05
C SER A 246 27.20 47.73 23.00
N HIS A 247 26.92 48.27 24.20
CA HIS A 247 27.92 48.61 25.23
C HIS A 247 28.56 47.36 25.88
N LEU A 248 28.03 46.18 25.69
CA LEU A 248 28.57 44.91 26.20
C LEU A 248 29.36 44.11 25.20
N ILE A 249 29.49 44.58 23.97
CA ILE A 249 30.28 43.91 22.92
C ILE A 249 31.74 43.85 23.36
N GLY A 250 32.31 42.63 23.35
CA GLY A 250 33.70 42.38 23.75
C GLY A 250 33.94 42.36 25.27
N ARG A 251 32.92 42.56 26.10
CA ARG A 251 32.98 42.35 27.54
C ARG A 251 32.76 40.87 27.91
N SER A 252 32.79 40.56 29.18
CA SER A 252 32.60 39.21 29.70
C SER A 252 31.52 39.20 30.76
N VAL A 253 30.88 38.04 30.94
CA VAL A 253 29.96 37.78 32.06
C VAL A 253 30.47 36.67 32.93
N MET A 254 30.05 36.65 34.20
CA MET A 254 30.34 35.55 35.13
C MET A 254 29.24 34.48 34.98
N LEU A 255 29.61 33.29 34.56
CA LEU A 255 28.75 32.12 34.62
C LEU A 255 28.48 31.76 36.10
N PRO A 256 27.25 31.89 36.57
CA PRO A 256 26.93 31.56 37.97
C PRO A 256 27.18 30.08 38.26
N ILE A 257 27.23 29.72 39.53
CA ILE A 257 27.44 28.35 40.01
C ILE A 257 28.86 27.81 39.70
N MET A 258 29.31 27.93 38.41
CA MET A 258 30.63 27.51 37.98
C MET A 258 31.72 28.53 38.20
N ASN A 259 31.38 29.76 38.51
CA ASN A 259 32.29 30.90 38.72
C ASN A 259 33.33 31.05 37.59
N ARG A 260 32.86 30.86 36.34
CA ARG A 260 33.68 30.92 35.12
C ARG A 260 33.38 32.19 34.33
N VAL A 261 34.44 32.94 34.00
CA VAL A 261 34.32 34.13 33.12
C VAL A 261 34.16 33.64 31.66
N ILE A 262 33.12 34.09 30.99
CA ILE A 262 32.82 33.76 29.60
C ILE A 262 32.60 35.05 28.79
N PRO A 263 33.03 35.09 27.51
CA PRO A 263 32.90 36.29 26.67
C PRO A 263 31.47 36.55 26.20
N VAL A 264 31.17 37.81 25.89
CA VAL A 264 30.03 38.25 25.13
C VAL A 264 30.45 38.33 23.66
N VAL A 265 29.90 37.48 22.81
CA VAL A 265 30.18 37.43 21.36
C VAL A 265 29.01 37.97 20.55
N THR A 266 29.30 38.48 19.34
CA THR A 266 28.24 38.95 18.41
C THR A 266 28.06 37.95 17.29
N ASP A 267 26.83 37.49 17.07
CA ASP A 267 26.50 36.56 16.01
C ASP A 267 25.11 36.86 15.39
N THR A 268 25.00 36.84 14.09
CA THR A 268 23.75 37.06 13.34
C THR A 268 22.74 35.94 13.51
N TYR A 269 23.12 34.81 14.09
CA TYR A 269 22.24 33.74 14.52
C TYR A 269 21.20 34.19 15.58
N VAL A 270 21.53 35.19 16.40
CA VAL A 270 20.67 35.65 17.49
C VAL A 270 19.48 36.44 16.93
N ASP A 271 18.26 35.99 17.24
CA ASP A 271 17.04 36.73 16.94
C ASP A 271 16.80 37.83 17.99
N ARG A 272 16.83 39.11 17.56
CA ARG A 272 16.64 40.29 18.42
C ARG A 272 15.26 40.39 19.04
N GLU A 273 14.26 39.79 18.36
CA GLU A 273 12.85 39.90 18.77
C GLU A 273 12.41 38.72 19.61
N PHE A 274 13.17 37.63 19.62
CA PHE A 274 12.84 36.45 20.41
C PHE A 274 13.39 36.57 21.86
N GLY A 275 12.50 36.44 22.84
CA GLY A 275 12.84 36.45 24.27
C GLY A 275 13.50 37.78 24.68
N THR A 276 14.76 37.70 25.12
CA THR A 276 15.55 38.91 25.54
C THR A 276 16.43 39.43 24.41
N GLY A 277 16.58 38.73 23.31
CA GLY A 277 17.59 39.00 22.28
C GLY A 277 19.00 38.59 22.69
N VAL A 278 19.12 37.77 23.70
CA VAL A 278 20.41 37.25 24.24
C VAL A 278 20.32 35.71 24.30
N VAL A 279 21.31 35.02 23.82
CA VAL A 279 21.37 33.56 23.78
C VAL A 279 22.62 33.07 24.52
N LYS A 280 22.47 32.14 25.46
CA LYS A 280 23.60 31.38 26.02
C LYS A 280 24.19 30.48 24.99
N ILE A 281 25.47 30.28 24.93
CA ILE A 281 26.16 29.42 23.98
C ILE A 281 26.81 28.24 24.67
N THR A 282 26.29 27.06 24.42
CA THR A 282 26.77 25.77 24.97
C THR A 282 27.16 24.82 23.81
N PRO A 283 28.32 24.95 23.21
CA PRO A 283 28.67 24.23 21.99
C PRO A 283 28.62 22.69 22.12
N ALA A 284 28.64 22.14 23.31
CA ALA A 284 28.59 20.71 23.56
C ALA A 284 27.16 20.13 23.49
N HIS A 285 26.10 20.96 23.63
CA HIS A 285 24.72 20.49 23.89
C HIS A 285 23.64 21.12 23.01
N ASP A 286 24.01 21.92 22.02
CA ASP A 286 23.11 22.46 21.03
C ASP A 286 23.77 22.57 19.66
N PRO A 287 23.16 22.08 18.56
CA PRO A 287 23.74 22.11 17.22
C PRO A 287 24.06 23.53 16.72
N ASN A 288 23.21 24.51 17.01
CA ASN A 288 23.42 25.88 16.60
C ASN A 288 24.55 26.54 17.42
N ASP A 289 24.55 26.29 18.71
CA ASP A 289 25.62 26.75 19.62
C ASP A 289 26.99 26.14 19.22
N PHE A 290 26.97 24.89 18.72
CA PHE A 290 28.20 24.25 18.20
C PHE A 290 28.76 25.01 17.00
N GLU A 291 27.91 25.42 16.06
CA GLU A 291 28.31 26.22 14.88
C GLU A 291 28.78 27.64 15.29
N VAL A 292 28.09 28.29 16.23
CA VAL A 292 28.54 29.55 16.81
C VAL A 292 29.91 29.36 17.47
N GLY A 293 30.06 28.31 18.28
CA GLY A 293 31.32 27.99 18.94
C GLY A 293 32.47 27.79 17.96
N ARG A 294 32.22 27.12 16.82
CA ARG A 294 33.21 26.91 15.75
C ARG A 294 33.63 28.24 15.10
N ARG A 295 32.68 29.13 14.80
CA ARG A 295 32.95 30.45 14.19
C ARG A 295 33.75 31.36 15.10
N HIS A 296 33.51 31.28 16.41
CA HIS A 296 34.14 32.13 17.40
C HIS A 296 35.31 31.46 18.15
N GLY A 297 35.69 30.21 17.82
CA GLY A 297 36.78 29.49 18.47
C GLY A 297 36.54 29.19 19.95
N LEU A 298 35.26 28.97 20.35
CA LEU A 298 34.89 28.72 21.73
C LEU A 298 35.23 27.29 22.17
N SER A 299 35.53 27.12 23.45
CA SER A 299 35.77 25.79 24.04
C SER A 299 34.49 24.95 24.03
N VAL A 300 34.58 23.66 23.78
CA VAL A 300 33.49 22.69 23.85
C VAL A 300 33.55 21.98 25.20
N ILE A 301 32.62 22.27 26.11
CA ILE A 301 32.57 21.69 27.45
C ILE A 301 31.33 20.81 27.58
N ASN A 302 31.56 19.51 27.44
CA ASN A 302 30.50 18.52 27.67
C ASN A 302 30.29 18.34 29.19
N VAL A 303 29.03 18.46 29.64
CA VAL A 303 28.64 18.32 31.06
C VAL A 303 27.80 17.06 31.34
N MET A 304 27.57 16.21 30.36
CA MET A 304 26.78 14.98 30.50
C MET A 304 27.58 13.73 30.14
N ASN A 305 27.31 12.66 30.86
CA ASN A 305 27.72 11.30 30.50
C ASN A 305 26.79 10.72 29.41
N ASP A 306 27.12 9.54 28.92
CA ASP A 306 26.37 8.84 27.86
C ASP A 306 24.96 8.42 28.32
N ASP A 307 24.74 8.23 29.60
CA ASP A 307 23.44 7.96 30.22
C ASP A 307 22.63 9.23 30.59
N ALA A 308 23.12 10.40 30.15
CA ALA A 308 22.61 11.73 30.48
C ALA A 308 22.63 12.11 31.98
N THR A 309 23.45 11.47 32.80
CA THR A 309 23.82 11.99 34.10
C THR A 309 24.86 13.09 33.96
N ILE A 310 24.89 14.03 34.89
CA ILE A 310 25.88 15.11 34.90
C ILE A 310 27.26 14.50 35.15
N ASN A 311 28.28 14.88 34.36
CA ASN A 311 29.64 14.41 34.50
C ASN A 311 30.49 15.32 35.42
N ALA A 312 31.78 15.05 35.55
CA ALA A 312 32.69 15.81 36.42
C ALA A 312 32.77 17.32 36.09
N ASN A 313 32.54 17.73 34.84
CA ASN A 313 32.50 19.14 34.42
C ASN A 313 31.30 19.91 34.99
N GLY A 314 30.30 19.21 35.48
CA GLY A 314 29.13 19.82 36.14
C GLY A 314 29.35 20.05 37.65
N GLY A 315 30.54 19.83 38.15
CA GLY A 315 30.93 20.13 39.54
C GLY A 315 30.11 19.34 40.56
N ARG A 316 29.47 20.05 41.50
CA ARG A 316 28.69 19.41 42.57
C ARG A 316 27.45 18.65 42.12
N PHE A 317 26.98 18.85 40.90
CA PHE A 317 25.86 18.12 40.34
C PHE A 317 26.25 16.78 39.68
N GLN A 318 27.53 16.46 39.73
CA GLN A 318 28.04 15.19 39.16
C GLN A 318 27.27 13.98 39.68
N GLY A 319 26.87 13.10 38.76
CA GLY A 319 26.11 11.88 39.05
C GLY A 319 24.58 12.07 39.12
N MET A 320 24.09 13.30 39.12
CA MET A 320 22.65 13.56 39.08
C MET A 320 22.09 13.29 37.68
N ASP A 321 20.87 12.75 37.61
CA ASP A 321 20.08 12.74 36.35
C ASP A 321 19.88 14.19 35.86
N ARG A 322 19.87 14.36 34.53
CA ARG A 322 19.71 15.67 33.87
C ARG A 322 18.52 16.47 34.38
N TYR A 323 17.39 15.85 34.68
CA TYR A 323 16.18 16.52 35.15
C TYR A 323 16.24 16.83 36.65
N GLU A 324 16.90 16.02 37.46
CA GLU A 324 17.18 16.29 38.86
C GLU A 324 18.15 17.44 38.97
N ALA A 325 19.21 17.42 38.17
CA ALA A 325 20.18 18.51 38.08
C ALA A 325 19.50 19.84 37.67
N ARG A 326 18.60 19.80 36.68
CA ARG A 326 17.82 20.97 36.26
C ARG A 326 17.09 21.60 37.42
N LYS A 327 16.38 20.82 38.24
CA LYS A 327 15.65 21.30 39.40
C LYS A 327 16.60 21.93 40.44
N ALA A 328 17.65 21.25 40.78
CA ALA A 328 18.66 21.72 41.74
C ALA A 328 19.34 23.03 41.29
N ILE A 329 19.68 23.16 40.01
CA ILE A 329 20.27 24.37 39.42
C ILE A 329 19.27 25.54 39.48
N VAL A 330 18.02 25.32 39.14
CA VAL A 330 16.97 26.35 39.18
C VAL A 330 16.75 26.84 40.63
N GLU A 331 16.68 25.94 41.61
CA GLU A 331 16.54 26.29 43.03
C GLU A 331 17.74 27.12 43.53
N GLU A 332 18.96 26.75 43.12
CA GLU A 332 20.14 27.51 43.48
C GLU A 332 20.18 28.89 42.82
N LEU A 333 19.85 29.02 41.53
CA LEU A 333 19.73 30.32 40.85
C LEU A 333 18.69 31.22 41.51
N GLN A 334 17.60 30.66 42.06
CA GLN A 334 16.61 31.38 42.82
C GLN A 334 17.17 31.89 44.14
N GLN A 335 17.92 31.03 44.87
CA GLN A 335 18.58 31.43 46.13
C GLN A 335 19.62 32.52 45.90
N LEU A 336 20.34 32.49 44.79
CA LEU A 336 21.32 33.50 44.39
C LEU A 336 20.67 34.79 43.87
N GLY A 337 19.34 34.84 43.70
CA GLY A 337 18.62 35.97 43.12
C GLY A 337 18.92 36.16 41.61
N LEU A 338 19.38 35.16 40.94
CA LEU A 338 19.73 35.18 39.49
C LEU A 338 18.66 34.60 38.57
N LEU A 339 17.65 33.95 39.13
CA LEU A 339 16.42 33.55 38.41
C LEU A 339 15.44 34.75 38.39
N VAL A 340 15.12 35.25 37.18
CA VAL A 340 14.26 36.44 36.99
C VAL A 340 12.77 36.06 36.98
N LYS A 341 12.42 35.05 36.19
CA LYS A 341 11.08 34.47 36.12
C LYS A 341 11.11 33.05 35.52
N ILE A 342 10.02 32.30 35.77
CA ILE A 342 9.69 31.06 35.10
C ILE A 342 8.42 31.31 34.32
N GLU A 343 8.39 30.96 33.07
CA GLU A 343 7.28 31.13 32.15
C GLU A 343 6.88 29.76 31.60
N ASP A 344 5.60 29.43 31.61
CA ASP A 344 5.10 28.21 31.00
C ASP A 344 5.30 28.30 29.47
N TYR A 345 5.92 27.31 28.90
CA TYR A 345 6.30 27.30 27.49
C TYR A 345 6.14 25.90 26.90
N SER A 346 5.37 25.81 25.82
CA SER A 346 5.27 24.59 25.05
C SER A 346 6.24 24.63 23.85
N HIS A 347 7.01 23.59 23.68
CA HIS A 347 8.00 23.51 22.58
C HIS A 347 8.20 22.10 22.08
N ASN A 348 8.70 21.99 20.85
CA ASN A 348 8.99 20.72 20.24
C ASN A 348 10.28 20.12 20.81
N VAL A 349 10.16 18.95 21.42
CA VAL A 349 11.27 18.18 21.98
C VAL A 349 11.56 16.98 21.11
N GLY A 350 12.82 16.81 20.68
CA GLY A 350 13.26 15.66 19.91
C GLY A 350 13.29 14.38 20.76
N THR A 351 12.63 13.35 20.32
CA THR A 351 12.58 12.02 20.96
C THR A 351 13.03 10.94 19.99
N HIS A 352 13.70 9.91 20.49
CA HIS A 352 14.08 8.75 19.69
C HIS A 352 12.84 7.94 19.27
N ASP A 353 12.69 7.65 18.01
CA ASP A 353 11.50 6.99 17.45
C ASP A 353 11.25 5.57 18.02
N ARG A 354 12.30 4.89 18.52
CA ARG A 354 12.22 3.52 19.06
C ARG A 354 11.88 3.47 20.54
N CYS A 355 12.67 4.14 21.39
CA CYS A 355 12.49 4.08 22.84
C CYS A 355 11.74 5.28 23.43
N LYS A 356 11.37 6.28 22.61
CA LYS A 356 10.63 7.49 23.01
C LYS A 356 11.34 8.39 24.01
N THR A 357 12.60 8.15 24.29
CA THR A 357 13.40 8.96 25.18
C THR A 357 13.80 10.28 24.51
N THR A 358 13.83 11.37 25.29
CA THR A 358 14.37 12.66 24.85
C THR A 358 15.83 12.51 24.44
N VAL A 359 16.13 12.94 23.22
CA VAL A 359 17.47 12.89 22.62
C VAL A 359 18.35 13.97 23.22
N GLU A 360 19.63 13.65 23.44
CA GLU A 360 20.64 14.61 23.87
C GLU A 360 21.60 14.94 22.73
N PRO A 361 21.70 16.20 22.29
CA PRO A 361 22.80 16.63 21.45
C PRO A 361 24.12 16.55 22.23
N LEU A 362 25.05 15.75 21.75
CA LEU A 362 26.39 15.57 22.38
C LEU A 362 27.49 15.66 21.32
N VAL A 363 28.60 16.28 21.69
CA VAL A 363 29.80 16.23 20.84
C VAL A 363 30.59 14.95 21.12
N LYS A 364 30.66 14.11 20.07
CA LYS A 364 31.40 12.84 20.13
C LYS A 364 32.23 12.60 18.88
N GLU A 365 33.29 11.83 19.02
CA GLU A 365 34.06 11.36 17.88
C GLU A 365 33.35 10.18 17.24
N GLN A 366 32.98 10.33 15.94
CA GLN A 366 32.19 9.39 15.18
C GLN A 366 32.74 9.25 13.75
N TRP A 367 32.30 8.20 13.03
CA TRP A 367 32.54 8.05 11.61
C TRP A 367 31.42 8.72 10.79
N PHE A 368 31.84 9.48 9.77
CA PHE A 368 30.94 10.24 8.91
C PHE A 368 31.21 9.97 7.44
N VAL A 369 30.13 10.09 6.62
CA VAL A 369 30.21 10.17 5.17
C VAL A 369 30.00 11.63 4.75
N LYS A 370 30.93 12.18 3.95
CA LYS A 370 30.77 13.50 3.30
C LYS A 370 29.74 13.37 2.19
N MET A 371 28.69 14.17 2.25
CA MET A 371 27.57 14.05 1.33
C MET A 371 27.63 15.02 0.13
N ASP A 372 28.37 16.12 0.23
CA ASP A 372 28.37 17.22 -0.73
C ASP A 372 28.60 16.79 -2.20
N GLU A 373 29.53 15.88 -2.44
CA GLU A 373 29.84 15.40 -3.80
C GLU A 373 28.99 14.17 -4.16
N LEU A 374 28.74 13.29 -3.21
CA LEU A 374 28.01 12.04 -3.44
C LEU A 374 26.56 12.27 -3.83
N ILE A 375 25.93 13.35 -3.34
CA ILE A 375 24.54 13.64 -3.63
C ILE A 375 24.29 14.21 -5.02
N LYS A 376 25.28 14.84 -5.64
CA LYS A 376 25.13 15.54 -6.93
C LYS A 376 24.62 14.63 -8.06
N PRO A 377 25.19 13.44 -8.32
CA PRO A 377 24.68 12.53 -9.34
C PRO A 377 23.23 12.10 -9.04
N ALA A 378 22.87 11.89 -7.78
CA ALA A 378 21.52 11.48 -7.37
C ALA A 378 20.49 12.58 -7.67
N VAL A 379 20.82 13.84 -7.40
CA VAL A 379 19.98 15.00 -7.73
C VAL A 379 19.79 15.14 -9.24
N GLU A 380 20.89 15.04 -10.00
CA GLU A 380 20.86 15.17 -11.45
C GLU A 380 20.08 14.05 -12.15
N ALA A 381 20.16 12.81 -11.65
CA ALA A 381 19.44 11.67 -12.20
C ALA A 381 17.91 11.87 -12.17
N VAL A 382 17.39 12.41 -11.07
CA VAL A 382 15.96 12.70 -10.94
C VAL A 382 15.58 13.93 -11.77
N LYS A 383 16.38 15.01 -11.76
CA LYS A 383 16.14 16.21 -12.59
C LYS A 383 16.10 15.92 -14.10
N LYS A 384 16.94 15.00 -14.56
CA LYS A 384 16.99 14.59 -15.97
C LYS A 384 15.96 13.53 -16.34
N GLY A 385 15.21 13.00 -15.37
CA GLY A 385 14.26 11.91 -15.57
C GLY A 385 14.92 10.56 -15.84
N GLU A 386 16.22 10.40 -15.55
CA GLU A 386 16.90 9.10 -15.61
C GLU A 386 16.33 8.13 -14.58
N ILE A 387 15.88 8.68 -13.43
CA ILE A 387 15.09 7.97 -12.40
C ILE A 387 13.76 8.68 -12.27
N ARG A 388 12.66 7.96 -12.51
CA ARG A 388 11.30 8.47 -12.40
C ARG A 388 10.74 8.22 -10.99
N LEU A 389 10.20 9.24 -10.34
CA LEU A 389 9.48 9.12 -9.07
C LEU A 389 7.96 9.10 -9.32
N VAL A 390 7.27 8.09 -8.86
CA VAL A 390 5.82 7.91 -9.01
C VAL A 390 5.16 7.87 -7.63
N PRO A 391 4.23 8.79 -7.32
CA PRO A 391 3.78 9.92 -8.15
C PRO A 391 4.79 11.07 -8.19
N GLN A 392 4.77 11.85 -9.25
CA GLN A 392 5.74 12.95 -9.49
C GLN A 392 5.81 13.97 -8.34
N ARG A 393 4.71 14.17 -7.59
CA ARG A 393 4.73 15.10 -6.43
C ARG A 393 5.79 14.75 -5.38
N MET A 394 6.30 13.51 -5.35
CA MET A 394 7.35 13.07 -4.44
C MET A 394 8.73 13.66 -4.78
N GLU A 395 8.93 14.19 -5.98
CA GLU A 395 10.13 14.95 -6.34
C GLU A 395 10.34 16.14 -5.40
N LYS A 396 9.26 16.83 -5.01
CA LYS A 396 9.36 17.95 -4.06
C LYS A 396 9.92 17.50 -2.69
N VAL A 397 9.49 16.36 -2.22
CA VAL A 397 9.98 15.77 -0.95
C VAL A 397 11.44 15.35 -1.10
N TYR A 398 11.77 14.71 -2.22
CA TYR A 398 13.13 14.28 -2.56
C TYR A 398 14.10 15.47 -2.57
N PHE A 399 13.79 16.54 -3.30
CA PHE A 399 14.66 17.72 -3.40
C PHE A 399 14.77 18.47 -2.07
N ASN A 400 13.71 18.55 -1.27
CA ASN A 400 13.79 19.15 0.07
C ASN A 400 14.82 18.46 0.96
N TRP A 401 14.92 17.14 0.88
CA TRP A 401 15.92 16.37 1.62
C TRP A 401 17.33 16.52 1.05
N THR A 402 17.48 16.53 -0.28
CA THR A 402 18.80 16.60 -0.92
C THR A 402 19.40 18.01 -0.87
N ASP A 403 18.58 19.06 -0.90
CA ASP A 403 19.05 20.45 -0.80
C ASP A 403 19.54 20.80 0.62
N ASN A 404 19.08 20.07 1.65
CA ASN A 404 19.43 20.28 3.04
C ASN A 404 20.30 19.15 3.62
N ILE A 405 20.94 18.35 2.76
CA ILE A 405 21.70 17.20 3.20
C ILE A 405 22.96 17.63 3.99
N ARG A 406 23.25 16.88 5.07
CA ARG A 406 24.46 17.06 5.91
C ARG A 406 25.29 15.79 5.88
N ASP A 407 26.53 15.89 6.39
CA ASP A 407 27.38 14.72 6.58
C ASP A 407 26.65 13.67 7.43
N TRP A 408 26.68 12.45 6.95
CA TRP A 408 25.93 11.34 7.55
C TRP A 408 26.78 10.61 8.60
N CYS A 409 26.36 10.62 9.87
CA CYS A 409 26.96 9.83 10.93
C CYS A 409 26.61 8.34 10.74
N ILE A 410 27.62 7.51 10.48
CA ILE A 410 27.45 6.08 10.15
C ILE A 410 27.83 5.12 11.27
N SER A 411 28.47 5.56 12.34
CA SER A 411 28.85 4.70 13.48
C SER A 411 27.72 4.59 14.50
N ARG A 412 27.52 3.40 15.05
CA ARG A 412 26.55 3.07 16.11
C ARG A 412 27.25 2.25 17.20
N GLN A 413 26.97 2.58 18.45
CA GLN A 413 27.57 1.91 19.62
C GLN A 413 26.74 0.65 19.96
N LEU A 414 26.56 -0.20 18.97
CA LEU A 414 25.78 -1.44 19.04
C LEU A 414 26.67 -2.66 18.92
N TRP A 415 26.12 -3.80 19.31
CA TRP A 415 26.80 -5.09 19.10
C TRP A 415 26.29 -5.80 17.85
N TRP A 416 25.02 -5.62 17.50
CA TRP A 416 24.38 -6.22 16.35
C TRP A 416 24.45 -5.31 15.11
N GLY A 417 25.19 -5.74 14.10
CA GLY A 417 25.40 -5.02 12.85
C GLY A 417 26.78 -5.29 12.25
N HIS A 418 27.05 -4.68 11.09
CA HIS A 418 28.34 -4.73 10.41
C HIS A 418 29.38 -3.97 11.22
N ARG A 419 30.41 -4.66 11.71
CA ARG A 419 31.46 -4.03 12.50
C ARG A 419 32.32 -3.15 11.62
N ILE A 420 32.66 -1.94 12.09
CA ILE A 420 33.48 -0.98 11.33
C ILE A 420 34.84 -1.58 11.05
N PRO A 421 35.35 -1.60 9.79
CA PRO A 421 36.62 -2.21 9.40
C PRO A 421 37.79 -1.24 9.62
N ALA A 422 37.88 -0.66 10.81
CA ALA A 422 38.98 0.19 11.27
C ALA A 422 39.70 -0.48 12.44
N TYR A 423 41.00 -0.41 12.42
CA TYR A 423 41.88 -1.13 13.36
C TYR A 423 42.84 -0.14 14.01
N TYR A 424 42.86 -0.10 15.33
CA TYR A 424 43.73 0.76 16.12
C TYR A 424 44.96 0.01 16.59
N CYS A 425 46.15 0.49 16.20
CA CYS A 425 47.42 -0.06 16.69
C CYS A 425 47.53 0.10 18.20
N SER A 426 47.68 -1.00 18.94
CA SER A 426 47.77 -0.97 20.40
C SER A 426 49.03 -0.30 20.94
N GLN A 427 50.06 -0.07 20.09
CA GLN A 427 51.30 0.57 20.48
C GLN A 427 51.33 2.07 20.20
N CYS A 428 50.91 2.53 19.01
CA CYS A 428 51.06 3.93 18.62
C CYS A 428 49.73 4.66 18.37
N GLY A 429 48.60 3.98 18.51
CA GLY A 429 47.27 4.56 18.28
C GLY A 429 46.93 4.82 16.82
N GLU A 430 47.76 4.44 15.84
CA GLU A 430 47.50 4.63 14.43
C GLU A 430 46.23 3.90 14.01
N THR A 431 45.37 4.57 13.23
CA THR A 431 44.16 3.99 12.69
C THR A 431 44.41 3.45 11.27
N VAL A 432 44.18 2.17 11.08
CA VAL A 432 44.30 1.52 9.77
C VAL A 432 42.93 1.01 9.34
N VAL A 433 42.43 1.50 8.21
CA VAL A 433 41.17 1.02 7.60
C VAL A 433 41.53 -0.04 6.57
N ALA A 434 41.00 -1.25 6.73
CA ALA A 434 41.32 -2.39 5.87
C ALA A 434 40.18 -3.42 5.90
N GLU A 435 40.09 -4.23 4.87
CA GLU A 435 39.04 -5.31 4.77
C GLU A 435 39.27 -6.40 5.84
N GLN A 436 40.55 -6.61 6.23
CA GLN A 436 40.95 -7.61 7.24
C GLN A 436 41.93 -6.97 8.23
N THR A 437 42.04 -7.59 9.38
CA THR A 437 43.01 -7.13 10.38
C THR A 437 44.41 -7.03 9.78
N PRO A 438 45.06 -5.85 9.82
CA PRO A 438 46.42 -5.67 9.28
C PRO A 438 47.43 -6.57 9.95
N ALA A 439 48.38 -7.12 9.19
CA ALA A 439 49.45 -7.95 9.75
C ALA A 439 50.42 -7.12 10.58
N VAL A 440 50.74 -5.89 10.13
CA VAL A 440 51.66 -4.97 10.79
C VAL A 440 51.19 -3.53 10.64
N CYS A 441 51.47 -2.71 11.66
CA CYS A 441 51.17 -1.29 11.64
C CYS A 441 52.07 -0.55 10.63
N PRO A 442 51.57 0.20 9.67
CA PRO A 442 52.35 0.91 8.68
C PRO A 442 53.26 1.98 9.30
N LYS A 443 52.94 2.46 10.51
CA LYS A 443 53.65 3.53 11.19
C LYS A 443 54.78 3.04 12.13
N CYS A 444 54.51 1.98 12.91
CA CYS A 444 55.45 1.53 13.92
C CYS A 444 55.90 0.05 13.82
N GLY A 445 55.34 -0.72 12.84
CA GLY A 445 55.68 -2.13 12.62
C GLY A 445 55.03 -3.11 13.61
N TRP A 446 54.19 -2.65 14.55
CA TRP A 446 53.54 -3.49 15.55
C TRP A 446 52.44 -4.37 14.94
N SER A 447 52.20 -5.57 15.49
CA SER A 447 51.26 -6.55 14.90
C SER A 447 49.96 -6.73 15.66
N HIS A 448 49.73 -6.00 16.75
CA HIS A 448 48.50 -6.12 17.54
C HIS A 448 47.60 -4.90 17.32
N PHE A 449 46.36 -5.19 16.94
CA PHE A 449 45.34 -4.20 16.68
C PHE A 449 44.06 -4.50 17.46
N THR A 450 43.35 -3.46 17.80
CA THR A 450 41.99 -3.54 18.31
C THR A 450 41.04 -3.01 17.21
N GLN A 451 40.12 -3.83 16.78
CA GLN A 451 39.09 -3.36 15.82
C GLN A 451 38.12 -2.40 16.51
N ASP A 452 37.67 -1.39 15.78
CA ASP A 452 36.66 -0.45 16.24
C ASP A 452 35.46 -1.21 16.85
N PRO A 453 35.03 -0.84 18.09
CA PRO A 453 33.92 -1.54 18.75
C PRO A 453 32.55 -1.27 18.12
N ASP A 454 32.43 -0.17 17.39
CA ASP A 454 31.15 0.29 16.81
C ASP A 454 30.75 -0.52 15.58
N THR A 455 29.47 -0.50 15.28
CA THR A 455 28.88 -1.05 14.06
C THR A 455 28.43 0.07 13.14
N LEU A 456 28.17 -0.27 11.88
CA LEU A 456 27.62 0.67 10.90
C LEU A 456 26.11 0.82 11.07
N ASP A 457 25.61 2.01 10.73
CA ASP A 457 24.18 2.27 10.55
C ASP A 457 23.57 1.24 9.57
N THR A 458 22.40 0.69 9.91
CA THR A 458 21.71 -0.30 9.06
C THR A 458 21.48 0.22 7.64
N TRP A 459 21.27 1.52 7.49
CA TRP A 459 21.07 2.16 6.20
C TRP A 459 22.32 2.20 5.32
N PHE A 460 23.49 1.96 5.87
CA PHE A 460 24.75 1.88 5.13
C PHE A 460 24.79 0.60 4.29
N SER A 461 24.43 -0.54 4.88
CA SER A 461 24.31 -1.81 4.14
C SER A 461 23.10 -1.81 3.24
N SER A 462 21.94 -1.35 3.72
CA SER A 462 20.69 -1.33 2.94
C SER A 462 20.80 -0.46 1.67
N ALA A 463 21.72 0.52 1.63
CA ALA A 463 22.00 1.33 0.44
C ALA A 463 22.62 0.54 -0.71
N LEU A 464 23.20 -0.62 -0.45
CA LEU A 464 23.87 -1.46 -1.45
C LEU A 464 22.96 -2.53 -2.04
N TRP A 465 21.76 -2.67 -1.48
CA TRP A 465 20.81 -3.75 -1.74
C TRP A 465 20.53 -4.05 -3.22
N PRO A 466 20.38 -3.06 -4.14
CA PRO A 466 20.12 -3.35 -5.55
C PRO A 466 21.24 -4.10 -6.28
N PHE A 467 22.47 -4.04 -5.82
CA PHE A 467 23.62 -4.65 -6.48
C PHE A 467 24.36 -5.70 -5.63
N GLU A 468 24.43 -5.54 -4.30
CA GLU A 468 25.06 -6.55 -3.44
C GLU A 468 24.29 -7.88 -3.46
N THR A 469 22.96 -7.83 -3.62
CA THR A 469 22.11 -9.02 -3.71
C THR A 469 22.37 -9.81 -4.98
N LEU A 470 22.86 -9.17 -6.04
CA LEU A 470 23.20 -9.77 -7.32
C LEU A 470 24.68 -10.20 -7.42
N GLY A 471 25.41 -10.10 -6.29
CA GLY A 471 26.77 -10.66 -6.16
C GLY A 471 27.91 -9.65 -6.14
N TRP A 472 27.64 -8.32 -6.29
CA TRP A 472 28.67 -7.31 -6.11
C TRP A 472 29.39 -7.50 -4.75
N PRO A 473 30.73 -7.37 -4.66
CA PRO A 473 31.65 -6.73 -5.60
C PRO A 473 32.15 -7.58 -6.78
N GLU A 474 31.82 -8.85 -6.84
CA GLU A 474 32.13 -9.69 -8.01
C GLU A 474 31.29 -9.26 -9.21
N GLN A 475 31.85 -9.37 -10.41
CA GLN A 475 31.19 -9.10 -11.67
C GLN A 475 30.44 -10.37 -12.14
N THR A 476 29.41 -10.77 -11.38
CA THR A 476 28.61 -11.96 -11.69
C THR A 476 27.79 -11.78 -12.97
N GLU A 477 27.35 -12.85 -13.59
CA GLU A 477 26.44 -12.79 -14.75
C GLU A 477 25.07 -12.25 -14.34
N GLU A 478 24.61 -12.56 -13.13
CA GLU A 478 23.38 -12.01 -12.56
C GLU A 478 23.45 -10.47 -12.43
N LEU A 479 24.55 -9.94 -11.91
CA LEU A 479 24.76 -8.51 -11.78
C LEU A 479 24.72 -7.82 -13.16
N LYS A 480 25.37 -8.38 -14.17
CA LYS A 480 25.40 -7.82 -15.52
C LYS A 480 24.04 -7.88 -16.21
N TYR A 481 23.22 -8.88 -15.91
CA TYR A 481 21.95 -9.09 -16.57
C TYR A 481 20.78 -8.42 -15.88
N PHE A 482 20.69 -8.47 -14.52
CA PHE A 482 19.55 -7.98 -13.75
C PHE A 482 19.73 -6.56 -13.19
N TYR A 483 20.94 -5.97 -13.25
CA TYR A 483 21.19 -4.59 -12.84
C TYR A 483 21.37 -3.68 -14.07
N PRO A 484 20.85 -2.42 -14.05
CA PRO A 484 20.04 -1.79 -13.01
C PRO A 484 18.65 -2.41 -12.90
N THR A 485 18.08 -2.39 -11.70
CA THR A 485 16.73 -2.89 -11.48
C THR A 485 15.67 -1.98 -12.12
N ASP A 486 14.45 -2.46 -12.32
CA ASP A 486 13.45 -1.72 -13.08
C ASP A 486 12.58 -0.83 -12.20
N VAL A 487 12.05 -1.40 -11.11
CA VAL A 487 11.14 -0.69 -10.21
C VAL A 487 11.53 -0.96 -8.76
N LEU A 488 11.68 0.09 -8.00
CA LEU A 488 11.71 0.04 -6.55
C LEU A 488 10.33 0.43 -6.03
N VAL A 489 9.67 -0.44 -5.25
CA VAL A 489 8.41 -0.11 -4.56
C VAL A 489 8.71 0.11 -3.09
N THR A 490 8.23 1.20 -2.51
CA THR A 490 8.48 1.51 -1.10
C THR A 490 7.53 2.56 -0.54
N GLY A 491 7.43 2.65 0.78
CA GLY A 491 6.72 3.73 1.45
C GLY A 491 7.40 5.09 1.24
N TYR A 492 6.62 6.16 1.13
CA TYR A 492 7.16 7.52 0.98
C TYR A 492 7.94 7.99 2.21
N ASP A 493 7.73 7.38 3.37
CA ASP A 493 8.37 7.75 4.64
C ASP A 493 9.86 7.39 4.72
N ILE A 494 10.36 6.55 3.79
CA ILE A 494 11.79 6.18 3.72
C ILE A 494 12.52 6.71 2.47
N ILE A 495 12.01 7.78 1.86
CA ILE A 495 12.69 8.47 0.73
C ILE A 495 14.12 8.86 1.14
N PHE A 496 14.28 9.54 2.28
CA PHE A 496 15.58 9.98 2.78
C PHE A 496 16.45 8.81 3.22
N PHE A 497 15.87 7.91 4.00
CA PHE A 497 16.63 6.84 4.63
C PHE A 497 17.20 5.82 3.64
N TRP A 498 16.42 5.50 2.60
CA TRP A 498 16.74 4.39 1.73
C TRP A 498 16.88 4.79 0.26
N VAL A 499 15.89 5.46 -0.32
CA VAL A 499 15.88 5.76 -1.76
C VAL A 499 17.07 6.64 -2.15
N ILE A 500 17.28 7.77 -1.47
CA ILE A 500 18.40 8.68 -1.75
C ILE A 500 19.73 7.97 -1.59
N ARG A 501 19.86 7.14 -0.53
CA ARG A 501 21.10 6.42 -0.23
C ARG A 501 21.41 5.34 -1.26
N MET A 502 20.44 4.60 -1.75
CA MET A 502 20.64 3.66 -2.85
C MET A 502 21.05 4.38 -4.15
N ILE A 503 20.46 5.54 -4.45
CA ILE A 503 20.78 6.25 -5.69
C ILE A 503 22.23 6.71 -5.69
N PHE A 504 22.70 7.42 -4.66
CA PHE A 504 24.09 7.85 -4.65
C PHE A 504 25.08 6.66 -4.56
N SER A 505 24.72 5.57 -3.84
CA SER A 505 25.56 4.36 -3.78
C SER A 505 25.66 3.67 -5.14
N GLY A 506 24.55 3.60 -5.89
CA GLY A 506 24.57 3.07 -7.26
C GLY A 506 25.53 3.85 -8.16
N TYR A 507 25.44 5.18 -8.16
CA TYR A 507 26.37 6.01 -8.96
C TYR A 507 27.82 5.91 -8.49
N GLU A 508 28.06 5.87 -7.16
CA GLU A 508 29.43 5.81 -6.61
C GLU A 508 30.11 4.45 -6.86
N HIS A 509 29.40 3.34 -6.76
CA HIS A 509 29.99 2.00 -6.77
C HIS A 509 29.80 1.25 -8.09
N MET A 510 28.68 1.51 -8.80
CA MET A 510 28.34 0.89 -10.08
C MET A 510 28.56 1.82 -11.28
N GLY A 511 28.63 3.14 -11.05
CA GLY A 511 28.75 4.15 -12.11
C GLY A 511 27.43 4.45 -12.84
N GLU A 512 26.30 3.90 -12.39
CA GLU A 512 24.98 4.10 -12.99
C GLU A 512 23.87 4.01 -11.95
N LYS A 513 22.66 4.36 -12.35
CA LYS A 513 21.45 4.33 -11.51
C LYS A 513 21.16 2.92 -10.99
N PRO A 514 20.66 2.80 -9.73
CA PRO A 514 20.33 1.48 -9.16
C PRO A 514 18.98 0.94 -9.65
N PHE A 515 18.07 1.81 -10.10
CA PHE A 515 16.74 1.49 -10.61
C PHE A 515 16.24 2.58 -11.57
N LYS A 516 15.26 2.21 -12.43
CA LYS A 516 14.67 3.12 -13.43
C LYS A 516 13.51 3.94 -12.84
N THR A 517 12.71 3.34 -11.97
CA THR A 517 11.50 3.95 -11.39
C THR A 517 11.42 3.67 -9.90
N VAL A 518 10.97 4.65 -9.12
CA VAL A 518 10.57 4.48 -7.71
C VAL A 518 9.07 4.69 -7.61
N LEU A 519 8.35 3.65 -7.24
CA LEU A 519 6.91 3.68 -7.01
C LEU A 519 6.66 3.80 -5.51
N PHE A 520 6.11 4.93 -5.09
CA PHE A 520 5.78 5.15 -3.68
C PHE A 520 4.35 4.76 -3.38
N HIS A 521 4.17 4.02 -2.30
CA HIS A 521 2.87 3.80 -1.69
C HIS A 521 2.69 4.65 -0.42
N GLY A 522 1.45 4.82 -0.01
CA GLY A 522 1.11 5.48 1.25
C GLY A 522 1.11 4.51 2.44
N LEU A 523 0.77 5.04 3.61
CA LEU A 523 0.68 4.26 4.84
C LEU A 523 -0.71 3.63 4.98
N VAL A 524 -0.75 2.43 5.54
CA VAL A 524 -2.02 1.80 5.94
C VAL A 524 -2.40 2.29 7.33
N ARG A 525 -3.60 2.88 7.43
CA ARG A 525 -4.16 3.45 8.65
C ARG A 525 -5.37 2.64 9.11
N ASP A 526 -5.68 2.71 10.39
CA ASP A 526 -6.91 2.14 10.93
C ASP A 526 -8.17 2.90 10.47
N GLY A 527 -9.34 2.44 10.86
CA GLY A 527 -10.62 3.06 10.49
C GLY A 527 -10.79 4.49 10.99
N GLN A 528 -10.10 4.88 12.05
CA GLN A 528 -10.08 6.23 12.62
C GLN A 528 -9.06 7.14 11.92
N GLY A 529 -8.15 6.58 11.13
CA GLY A 529 -7.10 7.31 10.40
C GLY A 529 -5.76 7.41 11.12
N TYR A 530 -5.56 6.69 12.23
CA TYR A 530 -4.26 6.61 12.90
C TYR A 530 -3.35 5.61 12.19
N LYS A 531 -2.04 5.92 12.15
CA LYS A 531 -1.02 4.98 11.66
C LYS A 531 -1.09 3.70 12.49
N MET A 532 -1.22 2.55 11.85
CA MET A 532 -1.20 1.26 12.55
C MET A 532 0.16 1.02 13.19
N SER A 533 0.19 0.69 14.47
CA SER A 533 1.40 0.31 15.19
C SER A 533 1.08 -0.67 16.32
N LYS A 534 2.07 -1.52 16.64
CA LYS A 534 1.95 -2.48 17.76
C LYS A 534 1.83 -1.76 19.11
N SER A 535 2.47 -0.61 19.25
CA SER A 535 2.44 0.18 20.49
C SER A 535 1.09 0.83 20.78
N LEU A 536 0.29 1.11 19.74
CA LEU A 536 -1.07 1.64 19.89
C LEU A 536 -2.13 0.54 20.01
N GLY A 537 -1.75 -0.74 19.80
CA GLY A 537 -2.68 -1.87 19.84
C GLY A 537 -3.69 -1.90 18.68
N ASN A 538 -3.50 -1.05 17.65
CA ASN A 538 -4.37 -0.98 16.47
C ASN A 538 -3.76 -1.70 15.25
N GLY A 539 -2.66 -2.43 15.43
CA GLY A 539 -2.03 -3.21 14.36
C GLY A 539 -2.82 -4.47 14.05
N ILE A 540 -3.11 -4.70 12.79
CA ILE A 540 -3.79 -5.89 12.28
C ILE A 540 -2.72 -6.83 11.69
N ASP A 541 -2.73 -8.10 12.10
CA ASP A 541 -1.88 -9.14 11.51
C ASP A 541 -2.48 -9.59 10.17
N PRO A 542 -1.72 -9.48 9.04
CA PRO A 542 -2.18 -9.97 7.76
C PRO A 542 -2.60 -11.45 7.76
N LEU A 543 -1.92 -12.30 8.56
CA LEU A 543 -2.24 -13.71 8.63
C LEU A 543 -3.62 -13.99 9.23
N GLU A 544 -4.05 -13.23 10.24
CA GLU A 544 -5.40 -13.36 10.82
C GLU A 544 -6.48 -13.05 9.77
N VAL A 545 -6.21 -12.08 8.89
CA VAL A 545 -7.12 -11.73 7.79
C VAL A 545 -7.13 -12.83 6.72
N ILE A 546 -5.95 -13.35 6.36
CA ILE A 546 -5.81 -14.46 5.39
C ILE A 546 -6.51 -15.71 5.88
N GLU A 547 -6.33 -16.09 7.15
CA GLU A 547 -6.98 -17.26 7.75
C GLU A 547 -8.51 -17.17 7.67
N LYS A 548 -9.06 -15.95 7.84
CA LYS A 548 -10.51 -15.74 7.84
C LYS A 548 -11.11 -15.55 6.45
N TYR A 549 -10.40 -14.91 5.53
CA TYR A 549 -10.96 -14.45 4.26
C TYR A 549 -10.20 -14.94 3.01
N GLY A 550 -9.00 -15.48 3.16
CA GLY A 550 -8.09 -15.85 2.09
C GLY A 550 -7.13 -14.73 1.67
N ALA A 551 -6.00 -15.11 1.09
CA ALA A 551 -4.97 -14.19 0.62
C ALA A 551 -5.47 -13.32 -0.55
N ASP A 552 -6.22 -13.88 -1.48
CA ASP A 552 -6.78 -13.16 -2.62
C ASP A 552 -7.70 -12.02 -2.19
N ALA A 553 -8.53 -12.23 -1.15
CA ALA A 553 -9.42 -11.21 -0.62
C ALA A 553 -8.65 -10.05 0.04
N LEU A 554 -7.58 -10.35 0.77
CA LEU A 554 -6.70 -9.34 1.36
C LEU A 554 -6.00 -8.53 0.26
N ARG A 555 -5.38 -9.19 -0.72
CA ARG A 555 -4.65 -8.57 -1.84
C ARG A 555 -5.54 -7.61 -2.62
N LEU A 556 -6.74 -8.07 -3.01
CA LEU A 556 -7.71 -7.23 -3.72
C LEU A 556 -8.10 -6.01 -2.90
N THR A 557 -8.34 -6.18 -1.60
CA THR A 557 -8.72 -5.08 -0.69
C THR A 557 -7.63 -4.02 -0.57
N LEU A 558 -6.36 -4.43 -0.49
CA LEU A 558 -5.23 -3.51 -0.36
C LEU A 558 -4.99 -2.66 -1.61
N ILE A 559 -5.39 -3.14 -2.78
CA ILE A 559 -5.14 -2.45 -4.05
C ILE A 559 -6.36 -1.66 -4.53
N THR A 560 -7.58 -2.18 -4.32
CA THR A 560 -8.80 -1.51 -4.79
C THR A 560 -8.94 -0.10 -4.19
N GLY A 561 -9.03 0.90 -5.07
CA GLY A 561 -9.15 2.32 -4.69
C GLY A 561 -7.88 2.92 -4.09
N ASN A 562 -6.73 2.23 -4.19
CA ASN A 562 -5.44 2.76 -3.79
C ASN A 562 -4.79 3.51 -4.98
N ALA A 563 -4.23 4.69 -4.71
CA ALA A 563 -3.48 5.47 -5.68
C ALA A 563 -2.04 5.68 -5.19
N PRO A 564 -1.05 5.76 -6.08
CA PRO A 564 0.35 5.95 -5.71
C PRO A 564 0.58 7.10 -4.73
N GLY A 565 1.30 6.83 -3.65
CA GLY A 565 1.68 7.79 -2.62
C GLY A 565 0.55 8.29 -1.71
N ASN A 566 -0.66 7.71 -1.78
CA ASN A 566 -1.78 8.07 -0.90
C ASN A 566 -1.93 7.06 0.23
N ASP A 567 -2.19 7.57 1.44
CA ASP A 567 -2.55 6.73 2.58
C ASP A 567 -3.91 6.07 2.35
N MET A 568 -4.05 4.84 2.84
CA MET A 568 -5.30 4.11 2.79
C MET A 568 -5.80 3.74 4.20
N ARG A 569 -7.13 3.71 4.37
CA ARG A 569 -7.76 3.19 5.58
C ARG A 569 -8.19 1.75 5.36
N PHE A 570 -7.87 0.90 6.31
CA PHE A 570 -8.24 -0.50 6.28
C PHE A 570 -9.55 -0.74 7.06
N TYR A 571 -10.48 -1.47 6.42
CA TYR A 571 -11.77 -1.87 6.98
C TYR A 571 -12.05 -3.34 6.66
N TYR A 572 -12.54 -4.10 7.62
CA TYR A 572 -12.90 -5.51 7.44
C TYR A 572 -14.05 -5.71 6.44
N GLU A 573 -15.00 -4.77 6.37
CA GLU A 573 -16.10 -4.80 5.42
C GLU A 573 -15.62 -4.80 3.96
N ARG A 574 -14.51 -4.13 3.68
CA ARG A 574 -13.88 -4.16 2.34
C ARG A 574 -13.32 -5.54 2.02
N VAL A 575 -12.75 -6.24 3.00
CA VAL A 575 -12.26 -7.62 2.83
C VAL A 575 -13.42 -8.59 2.56
N GLU A 576 -14.55 -8.40 3.25
CA GLU A 576 -15.77 -9.19 3.01
C GLU A 576 -16.30 -8.98 1.59
N ASN A 577 -16.30 -7.74 1.09
CA ASN A 577 -16.67 -7.44 -0.30
C ASN A 577 -15.74 -8.12 -1.30
N SER A 578 -14.43 -8.10 -1.05
CA SER A 578 -13.43 -8.79 -1.88
C SER A 578 -13.63 -10.30 -1.90
N ARG A 579 -13.94 -10.91 -0.75
CA ARG A 579 -14.32 -12.34 -0.65
C ARG A 579 -15.61 -12.63 -1.43
N ASN A 580 -16.60 -11.75 -1.35
CA ASN A 580 -17.86 -11.92 -2.10
C ASN A 580 -17.63 -11.84 -3.60
N PHE A 581 -16.70 -10.98 -4.05
CA PHE A 581 -16.28 -10.95 -5.44
C PHE A 581 -15.61 -12.26 -5.87
N ALA A 582 -14.69 -12.81 -5.06
CA ALA A 582 -14.10 -14.11 -5.31
C ALA A 582 -15.18 -15.21 -5.49
N ASN A 583 -16.17 -15.24 -4.61
CA ASN A 583 -17.31 -16.16 -4.74
C ASN A 583 -18.14 -15.96 -6.00
N LYS A 584 -18.29 -14.71 -6.47
CA LYS A 584 -18.99 -14.43 -7.74
C LYS A 584 -18.22 -14.96 -8.93
N VAL A 585 -16.90 -14.73 -9.00
CA VAL A 585 -16.01 -15.28 -10.03
C VAL A 585 -16.07 -16.81 -10.04
N TRP A 586 -16.00 -17.43 -8.86
CA TRP A 586 -16.08 -18.88 -8.70
C TRP A 586 -17.39 -19.47 -9.22
N ASN A 587 -18.51 -18.85 -8.84
CA ASN A 587 -19.82 -19.32 -9.26
C ASN A 587 -20.06 -19.14 -10.75
N ALA A 588 -19.61 -18.03 -11.34
CA ALA A 588 -19.65 -17.81 -12.79
C ALA A 588 -18.82 -18.85 -13.53
N SER A 589 -17.61 -19.13 -13.07
CA SER A 589 -16.73 -20.16 -13.65
C SER A 589 -17.35 -21.55 -13.56
N ARG A 590 -17.91 -21.90 -12.40
CA ARG A 590 -18.62 -23.16 -12.19
C ARG A 590 -19.83 -23.30 -13.13
N PHE A 591 -20.63 -22.24 -13.27
CA PHE A 591 -21.74 -22.22 -14.23
C PHE A 591 -21.29 -22.50 -15.65
N ILE A 592 -20.21 -21.85 -16.10
CA ILE A 592 -19.66 -22.04 -17.46
C ILE A 592 -19.18 -23.48 -17.64
N MET A 593 -18.39 -24.00 -16.70
CA MET A 593 -17.88 -25.38 -16.74
C MET A 593 -19.00 -26.41 -16.79
N MET A 594 -20.05 -26.26 -16.00
CA MET A 594 -21.21 -27.17 -16.01
C MET A 594 -21.94 -27.17 -17.34
N ASN A 595 -21.95 -26.06 -18.09
CA ASN A 595 -22.57 -26.00 -19.42
C ASN A 595 -21.65 -26.48 -20.54
N MET A 596 -20.34 -26.54 -20.30
CA MET A 596 -19.33 -27.09 -21.20
C MET A 596 -19.11 -28.60 -21.04
N ASP A 597 -19.49 -29.15 -19.88
CA ASP A 597 -19.23 -30.57 -19.58
C ASP A 597 -19.76 -31.52 -20.67
N GLY A 598 -18.88 -32.41 -21.14
CA GLY A 598 -19.17 -33.32 -22.23
C GLY A 598 -19.35 -32.71 -23.63
N LYS A 599 -19.10 -31.42 -23.82
CA LYS A 599 -19.21 -30.72 -25.13
C LYS A 599 -17.83 -30.32 -25.63
N ARG A 600 -17.62 -30.54 -26.93
CA ARG A 600 -16.47 -30.00 -27.64
C ARG A 600 -16.79 -28.58 -28.11
N VAL A 601 -16.13 -27.60 -27.48
CA VAL A 601 -16.28 -26.20 -27.81
C VAL A 601 -15.20 -25.79 -28.81
N THR A 602 -15.61 -25.28 -29.96
CA THR A 602 -14.73 -24.88 -31.07
C THR A 602 -14.89 -23.40 -31.37
N GLU A 603 -13.83 -22.77 -31.91
CA GLU A 603 -13.90 -21.37 -32.33
C GLU A 603 -14.91 -21.20 -33.46
N PRO A 604 -15.94 -20.37 -33.31
CA PRO A 604 -16.92 -20.11 -34.32
C PRO A 604 -16.37 -19.18 -35.41
N ALA A 605 -16.91 -19.27 -36.63
CA ALA A 605 -16.68 -18.24 -37.62
C ALA A 605 -17.29 -16.90 -37.14
N LEU A 606 -16.75 -15.75 -37.58
CA LEU A 606 -17.20 -14.42 -37.18
C LEU A 606 -18.69 -14.17 -37.45
N GLN A 607 -19.23 -14.78 -38.48
CA GLN A 607 -20.65 -14.69 -38.86
C GLN A 607 -21.58 -15.50 -37.93
N GLU A 608 -21.03 -16.49 -37.22
CA GLU A 608 -21.80 -17.32 -36.27
C GLU A 608 -21.95 -16.64 -34.91
N LEU A 609 -21.08 -15.63 -34.62
CA LEU A 609 -21.19 -14.79 -33.41
C LEU A 609 -22.41 -13.88 -33.48
N GLN A 610 -23.27 -13.97 -32.48
CA GLN A 610 -24.41 -13.06 -32.35
C GLN A 610 -23.95 -11.66 -31.86
N PRO A 611 -24.78 -10.60 -32.02
CA PRO A 611 -24.43 -9.24 -31.58
C PRO A 611 -24.00 -9.17 -30.14
N VAL A 612 -24.61 -9.94 -29.25
CA VAL A 612 -24.25 -9.98 -27.82
C VAL A 612 -22.87 -10.62 -27.58
N ASP A 613 -22.47 -11.60 -28.39
CA ASP A 613 -21.16 -12.22 -28.33
C ASP A 613 -20.07 -11.23 -28.76
N LYS A 614 -20.31 -10.54 -29.87
CA LYS A 614 -19.43 -9.48 -30.38
C LYS A 614 -19.30 -8.32 -29.41
N TRP A 615 -20.40 -7.90 -28.78
CA TRP A 615 -20.40 -6.87 -27.77
C TRP A 615 -19.47 -7.19 -26.60
N ILE A 616 -19.61 -8.36 -25.97
CA ILE A 616 -18.78 -8.70 -24.80
C ILE A 616 -17.31 -8.90 -25.18
N LEU A 617 -17.02 -9.45 -26.37
CA LEU A 617 -15.66 -9.57 -26.89
C LEU A 617 -15.02 -8.20 -27.14
N SER A 618 -15.79 -7.24 -27.66
CA SER A 618 -15.32 -5.85 -27.88
C SER A 618 -15.08 -5.12 -26.55
N LYS A 619 -15.98 -5.29 -25.57
CA LYS A 619 -15.77 -4.77 -24.20
C LYS A 619 -14.53 -5.36 -23.53
N LEU A 620 -14.30 -6.67 -23.68
CA LEU A 620 -13.10 -7.32 -23.17
C LEU A 620 -11.85 -6.78 -23.86
N ASN A 621 -11.90 -6.60 -25.17
CA ASN A 621 -10.76 -6.09 -25.96
C ASN A 621 -10.37 -4.68 -25.51
N THR A 622 -11.34 -3.82 -25.25
CA THR A 622 -11.12 -2.48 -24.68
C THR A 622 -10.54 -2.58 -23.25
N LEU A 623 -11.07 -3.50 -22.43
CA LEU A 623 -10.57 -3.75 -21.09
C LEU A 623 -9.10 -4.17 -21.08
N VAL A 624 -8.70 -5.09 -21.97
CA VAL A 624 -7.31 -5.54 -22.12
C VAL A 624 -6.37 -4.36 -22.34
N LYS A 625 -6.73 -3.46 -23.26
CA LYS A 625 -5.95 -2.25 -23.51
C LYS A 625 -5.88 -1.35 -22.28
N ASP A 626 -7.02 -1.03 -21.71
CA ASP A 626 -7.13 -0.11 -20.56
C ASP A 626 -6.38 -0.63 -19.32
N VAL A 627 -6.50 -1.93 -19.03
CA VAL A 627 -5.79 -2.55 -17.90
C VAL A 627 -4.29 -2.54 -18.14
N THR A 628 -3.84 -2.88 -19.36
CA THR A 628 -2.42 -2.86 -19.71
C THR A 628 -1.83 -1.45 -19.57
N ASP A 629 -2.50 -0.43 -20.09
CA ASP A 629 -2.05 0.97 -20.00
C ASP A 629 -1.96 1.46 -18.54
N ASN A 630 -2.93 1.07 -17.69
CA ASN A 630 -2.92 1.40 -16.27
C ASN A 630 -1.82 0.65 -15.50
N MET A 631 -1.60 -0.63 -15.81
CA MET A 631 -0.52 -1.43 -15.22
C MET A 631 0.87 -0.84 -15.55
N GLU A 632 1.11 -0.46 -16.81
CA GLU A 632 2.36 0.19 -17.25
C GLU A 632 2.55 1.58 -16.61
N SER A 633 1.46 2.25 -16.26
CA SER A 633 1.48 3.55 -15.57
C SER A 633 1.54 3.43 -14.06
N PHE A 634 1.52 2.22 -13.50
CA PHE A 634 1.46 1.92 -12.07
C PHE A 634 0.16 2.36 -11.38
N GLU A 635 -0.92 2.57 -12.11
CA GLU A 635 -2.25 2.86 -11.59
C GLU A 635 -3.00 1.55 -11.26
N LEU A 636 -2.41 0.73 -10.39
CA LEU A 636 -2.86 -0.63 -10.06
C LEU A 636 -4.29 -0.66 -9.53
N GLY A 637 -4.68 0.36 -8.73
CA GLY A 637 -6.02 0.49 -8.18
C GLY A 637 -7.08 0.73 -9.26
N ILE A 638 -6.75 1.50 -10.31
CA ILE A 638 -7.62 1.73 -11.46
C ILE A 638 -7.70 0.47 -12.32
N ALA A 639 -6.56 -0.17 -12.57
CA ALA A 639 -6.50 -1.40 -13.35
C ALA A 639 -7.43 -2.48 -12.77
N VAL A 640 -7.32 -2.78 -11.47
CA VAL A 640 -8.13 -3.81 -10.83
C VAL A 640 -9.61 -3.42 -10.76
N GLN A 641 -9.94 -2.15 -10.57
CA GLN A 641 -11.33 -1.69 -10.56
C GLN A 641 -12.01 -1.94 -11.91
N LYS A 642 -11.34 -1.67 -13.03
CA LYS A 642 -11.85 -1.96 -14.38
C LYS A 642 -12.09 -3.46 -14.58
N VAL A 643 -11.19 -4.33 -14.11
CA VAL A 643 -11.38 -5.78 -14.17
C VAL A 643 -12.57 -6.21 -13.31
N TYR A 644 -12.70 -5.65 -12.11
CA TYR A 644 -13.81 -5.90 -11.20
C TYR A 644 -15.15 -5.53 -11.83
N ASP A 645 -15.28 -4.30 -12.34
CA ASP A 645 -16.52 -3.79 -12.95
C ASP A 645 -16.90 -4.62 -14.18
N PHE A 646 -15.94 -4.96 -15.03
CA PHE A 646 -16.20 -5.81 -16.20
C PHE A 646 -16.72 -7.19 -15.80
N ILE A 647 -16.06 -7.87 -14.87
CA ILE A 647 -16.48 -9.21 -14.44
C ILE A 647 -17.84 -9.16 -13.75
N TRP A 648 -18.04 -8.20 -12.85
CA TRP A 648 -19.26 -8.12 -12.07
C TRP A 648 -20.44 -7.66 -12.91
N ASP A 649 -20.33 -6.49 -13.53
CA ASP A 649 -21.44 -5.83 -14.22
C ASP A 649 -21.65 -6.36 -15.65
N GLU A 650 -20.60 -6.36 -16.48
CA GLU A 650 -20.77 -6.69 -17.89
C GLU A 650 -20.88 -8.20 -18.13
N PHE A 651 -19.96 -8.97 -17.56
CA PHE A 651 -19.91 -10.41 -17.81
C PHE A 651 -20.95 -11.18 -17.01
N CYS A 652 -20.98 -11.04 -15.67
CA CYS A 652 -21.89 -11.82 -14.83
C CYS A 652 -23.33 -11.35 -14.88
N ASP A 653 -23.57 -10.03 -14.74
CA ASP A 653 -24.94 -9.50 -14.60
C ASP A 653 -25.65 -9.36 -15.95
N TRP A 654 -24.90 -9.22 -17.05
CA TRP A 654 -25.48 -9.08 -18.37
C TRP A 654 -25.21 -10.26 -19.30
N TYR A 655 -23.94 -10.50 -19.70
CA TYR A 655 -23.65 -11.46 -20.75
C TYR A 655 -24.10 -12.88 -20.39
N ILE A 656 -23.74 -13.37 -19.21
CA ILE A 656 -24.17 -14.71 -18.76
C ILE A 656 -25.69 -14.84 -18.80
N GLU A 657 -26.43 -13.84 -18.32
CA GLU A 657 -27.89 -13.87 -18.30
C GLU A 657 -28.49 -13.80 -19.71
N MET A 658 -27.89 -13.03 -20.63
CA MET A 658 -28.36 -12.90 -22.01
C MET A 658 -28.20 -14.21 -22.82
N VAL A 659 -27.17 -15.01 -22.53
CA VAL A 659 -26.90 -16.24 -23.28
C VAL A 659 -27.57 -17.50 -22.71
N LYS A 660 -28.13 -17.45 -21.49
CA LYS A 660 -28.81 -18.60 -20.87
C LYS A 660 -29.85 -19.26 -21.76
N PRO A 661 -30.74 -18.54 -22.49
CA PRO A 661 -31.70 -19.15 -23.40
C PRO A 661 -31.06 -20.05 -24.48
N ARG A 662 -29.88 -19.63 -24.99
CA ARG A 662 -29.14 -20.36 -26.03
C ARG A 662 -28.46 -21.62 -25.46
N LEU A 663 -28.08 -21.59 -24.19
CA LEU A 663 -27.43 -22.73 -23.52
C LEU A 663 -28.42 -23.88 -23.25
N TYR A 664 -29.72 -23.58 -23.12
CA TYR A 664 -30.77 -24.54 -22.76
C TYR A 664 -31.71 -24.90 -23.95
N ALA A 665 -31.53 -24.34 -25.14
CA ALA A 665 -32.40 -24.55 -26.30
C ALA A 665 -32.60 -26.03 -26.66
N GLY A 666 -31.61 -26.91 -26.49
CA GLY A 666 -31.70 -28.35 -26.77
C GLY A 666 -32.34 -29.24 -25.68
N ARG A 667 -32.66 -28.67 -24.49
CA ARG A 667 -33.21 -29.47 -23.36
C ARG A 667 -34.74 -29.56 -23.31
N ARG A 668 -35.47 -28.84 -24.18
CA ARG A 668 -36.95 -28.74 -24.15
C ARG A 668 -37.70 -29.90 -24.76
N SER A 669 -37.07 -30.94 -25.32
CA SER A 669 -37.75 -32.05 -26.02
C SER A 669 -37.76 -33.39 -25.25
N GLY A 670 -37.37 -33.44 -23.97
CA GLY A 670 -37.24 -34.69 -23.23
C GLY A 670 -38.29 -35.05 -22.18
N ASP A 671 -38.98 -34.07 -21.57
CA ASP A 671 -39.81 -34.33 -20.35
C ASP A 671 -41.30 -34.03 -20.41
N ASP A 672 -41.88 -33.63 -21.57
CA ASP A 672 -43.33 -33.34 -21.68
C ASP A 672 -43.99 -34.12 -22.81
N GLN A 673 -43.75 -35.43 -23.01
CA GLN A 673 -44.53 -36.28 -23.88
C GLN A 673 -44.81 -37.66 -23.24
N GLU A 674 -45.64 -37.73 -22.20
CA GLU A 674 -46.57 -38.84 -22.00
C GLU A 674 -47.98 -38.34 -22.32
N GLY A 675 -48.46 -38.64 -23.49
CA GLY A 675 -49.86 -38.46 -23.86
C GLY A 675 -50.13 -37.97 -25.29
N ASN A 676 -49.92 -38.73 -26.29
CA ASN A 676 -50.78 -39.07 -27.41
C ASN A 676 -50.02 -39.59 -28.62
N ALA A 677 -50.05 -40.89 -28.81
CA ALA A 677 -49.61 -41.53 -30.06
C ALA A 677 -50.64 -41.33 -31.13
N GLY A 678 -50.36 -40.45 -32.11
CA GLY A 678 -51.06 -40.36 -33.38
C GLY A 678 -50.04 -40.65 -34.47
N GLN A 679 -50.25 -41.79 -35.18
CA GLN A 679 -49.53 -42.18 -36.41
C GLN A 679 -49.68 -41.14 -37.51
N ASP A 680 -48.57 -40.61 -38.04
CA ASP A 680 -48.29 -40.56 -39.47
C ASP A 680 -46.81 -40.05 -39.64
N GLY A 681 -45.98 -40.86 -40.22
CA GLY A 681 -44.60 -40.61 -40.46
C GLY A 681 -44.35 -39.83 -41.74
N SER A 682 -43.54 -38.82 -41.61
CA SER A 682 -42.52 -38.37 -42.61
C SER A 682 -41.59 -37.35 -41.91
N PRO A 683 -40.25 -37.51 -41.89
CA PRO A 683 -39.36 -36.49 -41.37
C PRO A 683 -39.29 -35.33 -42.37
N SER A 684 -39.74 -34.17 -42.00
CA SER A 684 -39.56 -32.93 -42.75
C SER A 684 -38.08 -32.49 -42.67
N ALA A 685 -37.52 -32.24 -43.84
CA ALA A 685 -36.15 -31.74 -43.99
C ALA A 685 -35.89 -30.36 -43.32
N ALA A 686 -36.93 -29.71 -42.79
CA ALA A 686 -36.87 -28.44 -42.09
C ALA A 686 -36.41 -28.58 -40.60
N ALA A 687 -36.71 -29.73 -39.97
CA ALA A 687 -36.29 -29.97 -38.58
C ALA A 687 -34.76 -30.10 -38.43
N GLY A 688 -34.02 -30.60 -39.42
CA GLY A 688 -32.59 -30.75 -39.38
C GLY A 688 -31.78 -29.44 -39.49
N THR A 689 -32.35 -28.40 -40.09
CA THR A 689 -31.66 -27.11 -40.28
C THR A 689 -31.82 -26.20 -39.05
N GLU A 690 -32.97 -26.24 -38.35
CA GLU A 690 -33.22 -25.52 -37.12
C GLU A 690 -32.37 -26.11 -35.96
N ASP A 691 -32.25 -27.41 -35.83
CA ASP A 691 -31.39 -28.08 -34.85
C ASP A 691 -29.89 -27.77 -35.06
N MET A 692 -29.42 -27.67 -36.33
CA MET A 692 -28.05 -27.32 -36.65
C MET A 692 -27.73 -25.83 -36.33
N ALA A 693 -28.66 -24.93 -36.60
CA ALA A 693 -28.52 -23.50 -36.28
C ALA A 693 -28.54 -23.24 -34.76
N ASP A 694 -29.31 -23.98 -34.00
CA ASP A 694 -29.34 -23.93 -32.54
C ASP A 694 -28.02 -24.46 -31.93
N LEU A 695 -27.44 -25.52 -32.47
CA LEU A 695 -26.17 -26.07 -32.03
C LEU A 695 -24.99 -25.12 -32.33
N SER A 696 -24.98 -24.48 -33.52
CA SER A 696 -23.96 -23.46 -33.85
C SER A 696 -24.03 -22.25 -32.92
N SER A 697 -25.22 -21.76 -32.66
CA SER A 697 -25.51 -20.66 -31.73
C SER A 697 -25.07 -21.02 -30.29
N GLN A 698 -25.34 -22.24 -29.84
CA GLN A 698 -24.90 -22.72 -28.52
C GLN A 698 -23.36 -22.82 -28.45
N ASN A 699 -22.68 -23.36 -29.48
CA ASN A 699 -21.22 -23.42 -29.52
C ASN A 699 -20.59 -22.02 -29.49
N ALA A 700 -21.15 -21.06 -30.27
CA ALA A 700 -20.67 -19.66 -30.25
C ALA A 700 -20.79 -19.04 -28.87
N ALA A 701 -21.91 -19.24 -28.15
CA ALA A 701 -22.10 -18.75 -26.80
C ALA A 701 -21.14 -19.40 -25.80
N LEU A 702 -20.91 -20.71 -25.86
CA LEU A 702 -19.98 -21.42 -24.99
C LEU A 702 -18.54 -21.02 -25.25
N TRP A 703 -18.15 -20.88 -26.52
CA TRP A 703 -16.82 -20.42 -26.89
C TRP A 703 -16.55 -18.99 -26.37
N THR A 704 -17.54 -18.09 -26.54
CA THR A 704 -17.41 -16.71 -26.06
C THR A 704 -17.33 -16.66 -24.53
N LEU A 705 -18.18 -17.41 -23.82
CA LEU A 705 -18.13 -17.52 -22.36
C LEU A 705 -16.75 -17.98 -21.87
N LYS A 706 -16.20 -19.02 -22.51
CA LYS A 706 -14.88 -19.56 -22.20
C LYS A 706 -13.78 -18.52 -22.46
N THR A 707 -13.77 -17.93 -23.65
CA THR A 707 -12.75 -16.96 -24.08
C THR A 707 -12.74 -15.74 -23.16
N VAL A 708 -13.92 -15.17 -22.88
CA VAL A 708 -14.06 -14.03 -21.99
C VAL A 708 -13.63 -14.36 -20.55
N LEU A 709 -14.01 -15.53 -20.04
CA LEU A 709 -13.58 -15.98 -18.72
C LEU A 709 -12.07 -16.12 -18.66
N MET A 710 -11.45 -16.77 -19.65
CA MET A 710 -10.01 -17.00 -19.67
C MET A 710 -9.21 -15.72 -19.67
N ASP A 711 -9.54 -14.77 -20.53
CA ASP A 711 -8.82 -13.51 -20.60
C ASP A 711 -9.11 -12.63 -19.35
N ALA A 712 -10.33 -12.64 -18.83
CA ALA A 712 -10.66 -11.96 -17.57
C ALA A 712 -9.88 -12.56 -16.37
N LEU A 713 -9.71 -13.88 -16.33
CA LEU A 713 -8.88 -14.54 -15.31
C LEU A 713 -7.40 -14.14 -15.43
N LYS A 714 -6.87 -14.05 -16.67
CA LYS A 714 -5.49 -13.59 -16.91
C LYS A 714 -5.30 -12.14 -16.45
N LEU A 715 -6.24 -11.24 -16.74
CA LEU A 715 -6.21 -9.85 -16.25
C LEU A 715 -6.32 -9.75 -14.73
N LEU A 716 -7.09 -10.65 -14.10
CA LEU A 716 -7.29 -10.69 -12.65
C LEU A 716 -6.13 -11.37 -11.91
N HIS A 717 -5.38 -12.28 -12.57
CA HIS A 717 -4.38 -13.13 -11.93
C HIS A 717 -3.32 -12.38 -11.11
N PRO A 718 -2.75 -11.25 -11.54
CA PRO A 718 -1.80 -10.51 -10.72
C PRO A 718 -2.36 -10.09 -9.36
N PHE A 719 -3.66 -9.81 -9.29
CA PHE A 719 -4.36 -9.32 -8.10
C PHE A 719 -4.87 -10.45 -7.20
N MET A 720 -5.42 -11.51 -7.81
CA MET A 720 -6.03 -12.67 -7.11
C MET A 720 -5.46 -13.99 -7.67
N PRO A 721 -4.20 -14.31 -7.34
CA PRO A 721 -3.48 -15.38 -8.00
C PRO A 721 -4.01 -16.80 -7.72
N PHE A 722 -4.56 -17.04 -6.54
CA PHE A 722 -4.95 -18.40 -6.13
C PHE A 722 -6.25 -18.86 -6.80
N ILE A 723 -7.31 -18.07 -6.71
CA ILE A 723 -8.59 -18.41 -7.32
C ILE A 723 -8.48 -18.53 -8.84
N THR A 724 -7.71 -17.63 -9.46
CA THR A 724 -7.54 -17.62 -10.91
C THR A 724 -6.73 -18.83 -11.40
N GLU A 725 -5.69 -19.23 -10.67
CA GLU A 725 -4.92 -20.45 -10.95
C GLU A 725 -5.80 -21.71 -10.86
N GLU A 726 -6.61 -21.83 -9.78
CA GLU A 726 -7.46 -23.02 -9.59
C GLU A 726 -8.50 -23.16 -10.71
N ILE A 727 -9.16 -22.05 -11.07
CA ILE A 727 -10.15 -22.03 -12.14
C ILE A 727 -9.50 -22.37 -13.48
N PHE A 728 -8.36 -21.74 -13.78
CA PHE A 728 -7.59 -22.01 -15.01
C PHE A 728 -7.19 -23.48 -15.15
N CYS A 729 -6.58 -24.03 -14.10
CA CYS A 729 -6.14 -25.43 -14.12
C CYS A 729 -7.31 -26.39 -14.28
N THR A 730 -8.46 -26.11 -13.64
CA THR A 730 -9.64 -26.95 -13.74
C THR A 730 -10.23 -26.91 -15.16
N LEU A 731 -10.33 -25.73 -15.78
CA LEU A 731 -10.77 -25.58 -17.19
C LEU A 731 -9.87 -26.32 -18.15
N ARG A 732 -8.56 -26.14 -18.00
CA ARG A 732 -7.53 -26.83 -18.82
C ARG A 732 -7.67 -28.36 -18.74
N ASP A 733 -7.81 -28.89 -17.50
CA ASP A 733 -7.91 -30.33 -17.29
C ASP A 733 -9.20 -30.90 -17.92
N MET A 734 -10.33 -30.16 -17.83
CA MET A 734 -11.59 -30.53 -18.51
C MET A 734 -11.44 -30.61 -20.04
N GLU A 735 -10.73 -29.69 -20.67
CA GLU A 735 -10.50 -29.72 -22.13
C GLU A 735 -9.58 -30.85 -22.55
N LYS A 736 -8.55 -31.15 -21.76
CA LYS A 736 -7.69 -32.32 -22.03
C LYS A 736 -8.49 -33.63 -21.97
N ASP A 737 -9.37 -33.77 -20.97
CA ASP A 737 -10.23 -34.96 -20.85
C ASP A 737 -11.23 -35.05 -22.02
N ALA A 738 -11.84 -33.93 -22.46
CA ALA A 738 -12.76 -33.89 -23.58
C ALA A 738 -12.04 -34.24 -24.94
N SER A 739 -10.81 -33.79 -25.12
CA SER A 739 -10.00 -34.07 -26.30
C SER A 739 -9.60 -35.57 -26.36
N ALA A 740 -9.20 -36.12 -25.21
CA ALA A 740 -8.81 -37.55 -25.13
C ALA A 740 -10.00 -38.51 -25.38
N ALA A 741 -11.24 -38.11 -24.96
CA ALA A 741 -12.43 -38.87 -25.20
C ALA A 741 -12.88 -38.85 -26.68
N GLY A 742 -12.59 -37.77 -27.42
CA GLY A 742 -12.85 -37.60 -28.83
C GLY A 742 -11.94 -38.45 -29.72
N ASP A 743 -10.65 -38.59 -29.37
CA ASP A 743 -9.68 -39.39 -30.09
C ASP A 743 -9.89 -40.93 -29.95
N ALA A 744 -10.46 -41.37 -28.84
CA ALA A 744 -10.78 -42.77 -28.59
C ALA A 744 -11.96 -43.28 -29.46
N SER A 745 -12.76 -42.40 -30.08
CA SER A 745 -13.90 -42.75 -30.93
C SER A 745 -13.55 -42.74 -32.44
N SER A 746 -12.35 -42.37 -32.87
CA SER A 746 -11.87 -42.34 -34.23
C SER A 746 -10.67 -43.25 -34.49
N GLU A 747 -10.88 -44.60 -34.42
CA GLU A 747 -9.98 -45.54 -35.04
C GLU A 747 -10.24 -45.56 -36.55
N ALA A 748 -9.71 -44.62 -37.29
CA ALA A 748 -9.45 -44.73 -38.73
C ALA A 748 -8.39 -43.68 -39.08
N GLY A 749 -7.21 -44.18 -39.38
CA GLY A 749 -5.99 -43.46 -39.65
C GLY A 749 -6.12 -42.23 -40.56
N ARG A 750 -5.46 -41.17 -40.15
CA ARG A 750 -4.75 -40.23 -41.03
C ARG A 750 -3.74 -39.44 -40.17
N SER A 751 -2.45 -39.68 -40.52
CA SER A 751 -1.39 -38.73 -40.17
C SER A 751 -1.74 -37.35 -40.69
N MET A 752 -2.01 -36.41 -39.79
CA MET A 752 -2.08 -35.00 -40.14
C MET A 752 -0.86 -34.28 -39.58
N GLU A 753 -0.14 -33.68 -40.52
CA GLU A 753 0.96 -32.74 -40.31
C GLU A 753 0.54 -31.66 -39.31
N LYS A 754 1.50 -31.25 -38.51
CA LYS A 754 1.38 -30.06 -37.63
C LYS A 754 1.15 -28.82 -38.50
N GLY A 755 -0.10 -28.53 -38.78
CA GLY A 755 -0.53 -27.25 -39.33
C GLY A 755 -0.57 -26.22 -38.21
N SER A 756 0.14 -25.11 -38.38
CA SER A 756 0.14 -23.95 -37.49
C SER A 756 -1.28 -23.40 -37.34
N CYS A 757 -1.91 -23.61 -36.22
CA CYS A 757 -3.15 -22.94 -35.89
C CYS A 757 -2.83 -21.46 -35.60
N ALA A 758 -3.39 -20.56 -36.41
CA ALA A 758 -3.44 -19.10 -36.15
C ALA A 758 -4.49 -18.78 -35.06
N GLY A 759 -4.32 -19.36 -33.91
CA GLY A 759 -5.06 -19.20 -32.66
C GLY A 759 -4.31 -20.05 -31.65
N GLY A 760 -3.33 -19.47 -30.96
CA GLY A 760 -2.48 -20.22 -30.02
C GLY A 760 -3.35 -20.99 -29.03
N ASP A 761 -3.00 -22.27 -28.87
CA ASP A 761 -3.62 -23.19 -27.91
C ASP A 761 -3.63 -22.54 -26.53
N CYS A 762 -4.77 -22.03 -26.07
CA CYS A 762 -4.93 -21.31 -24.79
C CYS A 762 -4.56 -22.17 -23.57
N PHE A 763 -4.30 -23.47 -23.75
CA PHE A 763 -4.04 -24.44 -22.70
C PHE A 763 -2.74 -25.26 -22.89
N SER A 764 -1.79 -24.77 -23.69
CA SER A 764 -0.47 -25.39 -23.77
C SER A 764 0.31 -25.28 -22.47
N GLU A 765 -0.03 -24.30 -21.62
CA GLU A 765 0.70 -23.93 -20.42
C GLU A 765 0.13 -24.59 -19.16
N GLU A 766 1.01 -24.96 -18.24
CA GLU A 766 0.65 -25.71 -17.02
C GLU A 766 0.08 -24.83 -15.91
N SER A 767 0.24 -23.51 -16.02
CA SER A 767 -0.18 -22.51 -15.02
C SER A 767 -0.54 -21.21 -15.73
N ILE A 768 -1.55 -20.50 -15.17
CA ILE A 768 -1.92 -19.15 -15.63
C ILE A 768 -0.77 -18.16 -15.41
N MET A 769 0.07 -18.38 -14.40
CA MET A 769 1.22 -17.54 -14.07
C MET A 769 2.24 -17.40 -15.19
N ILE A 770 2.41 -18.43 -15.98
CA ILE A 770 3.33 -18.49 -17.12
C ILE A 770 2.61 -18.35 -18.46
N SER A 771 1.29 -18.12 -18.45
CA SER A 771 0.50 -17.88 -19.64
C SER A 771 0.73 -16.46 -20.16
N ARG A 772 0.53 -16.28 -21.47
CA ARG A 772 0.70 -14.96 -22.08
C ARG A 772 -0.40 -13.99 -21.64
N TRP A 773 0.03 -12.75 -21.39
CA TRP A 773 -0.88 -11.64 -21.15
C TRP A 773 -1.76 -11.38 -22.37
N PRO A 774 -3.08 -11.12 -22.21
CA PRO A 774 -3.96 -10.81 -23.31
C PRO A 774 -3.52 -9.55 -24.06
N GLU A 775 -3.69 -9.55 -25.38
CA GLU A 775 -3.31 -8.44 -26.25
C GLU A 775 -4.55 -7.83 -26.91
N PHE A 776 -4.55 -6.50 -27.05
CA PHE A 776 -5.58 -5.79 -27.80
C PHE A 776 -5.53 -6.17 -29.27
N ARG A 777 -6.71 -6.44 -29.87
CA ARG A 777 -6.86 -6.87 -31.26
C ARG A 777 -7.87 -5.98 -31.97
N GLU A 778 -7.47 -5.30 -33.04
CA GLU A 778 -8.36 -4.43 -33.82
C GLU A 778 -9.54 -5.20 -34.45
N ASP A 779 -9.33 -6.46 -34.86
CA ASP A 779 -10.36 -7.32 -35.44
C ASP A 779 -11.46 -7.76 -34.46
N ARG A 780 -11.30 -7.47 -33.17
CA ARG A 780 -12.29 -7.71 -32.09
C ARG A 780 -12.95 -6.44 -31.58
N SER A 781 -12.93 -5.35 -32.33
CA SER A 781 -13.61 -4.09 -31.98
C SER A 781 -14.93 -3.96 -32.78
N PHE A 782 -16.06 -4.04 -32.09
CA PHE A 782 -17.40 -4.08 -32.67
C PHE A 782 -18.25 -2.91 -32.18
N ALA A 783 -17.91 -1.70 -32.59
CA ALA A 783 -18.51 -0.44 -32.10
C ALA A 783 -20.03 -0.35 -32.33
N LYS A 784 -20.58 -0.97 -33.42
CA LYS A 784 -22.01 -1.01 -33.68
C LYS A 784 -22.71 -1.84 -32.62
N GLU A 785 -22.23 -3.07 -32.41
CA GLU A 785 -22.81 -4.01 -31.46
C GLU A 785 -22.71 -3.51 -30.03
N GLU A 786 -21.63 -2.78 -29.68
CA GLU A 786 -21.53 -2.11 -28.37
C GLU A 786 -22.65 -1.09 -28.18
N LYS A 787 -22.86 -0.22 -29.15
CA LYS A 787 -23.92 0.79 -29.10
C LYS A 787 -25.31 0.15 -29.01
N ASP A 788 -25.58 -0.86 -29.80
CA ASP A 788 -26.87 -1.53 -29.87
C ASP A 788 -27.22 -2.23 -28.54
N ILE A 789 -26.27 -2.97 -27.97
CA ILE A 789 -26.46 -3.65 -26.67
C ILE A 789 -26.57 -2.66 -25.51
N GLU A 790 -25.82 -1.55 -25.48
CA GLU A 790 -26.00 -0.53 -24.44
C GLU A 790 -27.37 0.14 -24.47
N ILE A 791 -27.99 0.30 -25.66
CA ILE A 791 -29.38 0.77 -25.79
C ILE A 791 -30.36 -0.27 -25.21
N LEU A 792 -30.16 -1.56 -25.51
CA LEU A 792 -30.97 -2.64 -24.95
C LEU A 792 -30.85 -2.71 -23.42
N LYS A 793 -29.62 -2.59 -22.89
CA LYS A 793 -29.37 -2.52 -21.45
C LYS A 793 -30.04 -1.33 -20.79
N SER A 794 -30.01 -0.17 -21.44
CA SER A 794 -30.71 1.04 -20.96
C SER A 794 -32.21 0.85 -20.90
N ALA A 795 -32.80 0.21 -21.90
CA ALA A 795 -34.23 -0.12 -21.94
C ALA A 795 -34.62 -1.10 -20.82
N VAL A 796 -33.82 -2.18 -20.64
CA VAL A 796 -34.05 -3.16 -19.57
C VAL A 796 -33.90 -2.52 -18.18
N ARG A 797 -32.87 -1.68 -17.98
CA ARG A 797 -32.68 -0.94 -16.70
C ARG A 797 -33.88 -0.03 -16.42
N GLY A 798 -34.34 0.70 -17.42
CA GLY A 798 -35.51 1.59 -17.29
C GLY A 798 -36.77 0.83 -16.88
N ILE A 799 -37.05 -0.29 -17.53
CA ILE A 799 -38.21 -1.15 -17.19
C ILE A 799 -38.04 -1.70 -15.75
N ARG A 800 -36.86 -2.20 -15.38
CA ARG A 800 -36.62 -2.68 -14.02
C ARG A 800 -36.77 -1.56 -12.97
N GLY A 801 -36.35 -0.33 -13.29
CA GLY A 801 -36.55 0.84 -12.44
C GLY A 801 -38.02 1.10 -12.15
N VAL A 802 -38.85 1.22 -13.19
CA VAL A 802 -40.30 1.39 -13.06
C VAL A 802 -40.91 0.26 -12.24
N ARG A 803 -40.55 -1.00 -12.52
CA ARG A 803 -41.06 -2.17 -11.78
C ARG A 803 -40.70 -2.12 -10.30
N SER A 804 -39.46 -1.69 -9.99
CA SER A 804 -38.98 -1.54 -8.61
C SER A 804 -39.71 -0.43 -7.87
N GLU A 805 -39.89 0.73 -8.50
CA GLU A 805 -40.60 1.87 -7.93
C GLU A 805 -42.07 1.53 -7.63
N MET A 806 -42.66 0.69 -8.47
CA MET A 806 -44.05 0.24 -8.34
C MET A 806 -44.21 -1.05 -7.52
N ASN A 807 -43.11 -1.62 -6.97
CA ASN A 807 -43.07 -2.87 -6.21
C ASN A 807 -43.69 -4.07 -6.99
N VAL A 808 -43.48 -4.16 -8.30
CA VAL A 808 -43.99 -5.22 -9.16
C VAL A 808 -43.15 -6.48 -9.00
N ALA A 809 -43.76 -7.58 -8.57
CA ALA A 809 -43.03 -8.85 -8.41
C ALA A 809 -42.47 -9.38 -9.75
N PRO A 810 -41.26 -10.03 -9.75
CA PRO A 810 -40.69 -10.64 -10.96
C PRO A 810 -41.63 -11.62 -11.70
N SER A 811 -42.46 -12.35 -10.96
CA SER A 811 -43.44 -13.29 -11.51
C SER A 811 -44.55 -12.63 -12.30
N HIS A 812 -44.81 -11.34 -12.10
CA HIS A 812 -45.88 -10.60 -12.80
C HIS A 812 -45.30 -10.02 -14.10
N LYS A 813 -45.58 -10.61 -15.23
CA LYS A 813 -45.10 -10.22 -16.55
C LYS A 813 -46.03 -9.19 -17.20
N ALA A 814 -45.49 -8.13 -17.82
CA ALA A 814 -46.22 -7.06 -18.49
C ALA A 814 -45.80 -6.94 -19.98
N GLY A 815 -46.71 -6.51 -20.82
CA GLY A 815 -46.40 -6.12 -22.21
C GLY A 815 -45.54 -4.86 -22.24
N VAL A 816 -44.66 -4.75 -23.23
CA VAL A 816 -43.80 -3.57 -23.45
C VAL A 816 -43.95 -3.11 -24.88
N PHE A 817 -44.29 -1.83 -25.08
CA PHE A 817 -44.27 -1.19 -26.39
C PHE A 817 -42.98 -0.40 -26.53
N VAL A 818 -42.26 -0.60 -27.63
CA VAL A 818 -41.06 0.19 -27.98
C VAL A 818 -41.43 1.09 -29.16
N VAL A 819 -41.32 2.39 -28.98
CA VAL A 819 -41.62 3.39 -30.00
C VAL A 819 -40.38 4.17 -30.37
N SER A 820 -40.02 4.16 -31.67
CA SER A 820 -38.93 4.94 -32.25
C SER A 820 -39.23 5.27 -33.72
N GLU A 821 -38.80 6.45 -34.16
CA GLU A 821 -38.82 6.85 -35.58
C GLU A 821 -37.60 6.29 -36.34
N ASP A 822 -36.56 5.87 -35.64
CA ASP A 822 -35.29 5.32 -36.18
C ASP A 822 -35.46 3.82 -36.48
N GLU A 823 -35.46 3.44 -37.78
CA GLU A 823 -35.59 2.05 -38.19
C GLU A 823 -34.42 1.18 -37.71
N GLY A 824 -33.19 1.73 -37.66
CA GLY A 824 -32.03 0.99 -37.16
C GLY A 824 -32.19 0.59 -35.71
N LEU A 825 -32.76 1.48 -34.87
CA LEU A 825 -33.08 1.15 -33.48
C LEU A 825 -34.24 0.14 -33.37
N LEU A 826 -35.27 0.23 -34.24
CA LEU A 826 -36.31 -0.77 -34.24
C LEU A 826 -35.79 -2.17 -34.58
N ASP A 827 -34.78 -2.26 -35.49
CA ASP A 827 -34.10 -3.53 -35.79
C ASP A 827 -33.31 -4.05 -34.61
N THR A 828 -32.55 -3.18 -33.92
CA THR A 828 -31.87 -3.52 -32.66
C THR A 828 -32.83 -4.12 -31.63
N PHE A 829 -34.04 -3.52 -31.46
CA PHE A 829 -35.04 -4.04 -30.55
C PHE A 829 -35.68 -5.34 -31.01
N ARG A 830 -35.87 -5.53 -32.33
CA ARG A 830 -36.33 -6.82 -32.90
C ARG A 830 -35.34 -7.95 -32.61
N GLU A 831 -34.06 -7.72 -32.82
CA GLU A 831 -33.02 -8.68 -32.54
C GLU A 831 -32.85 -8.95 -31.03
N GLY A 832 -32.97 -7.91 -30.19
CA GLY A 832 -32.89 -7.98 -28.74
C GLY A 832 -34.15 -8.42 -28.01
N ARG A 833 -35.21 -8.81 -28.72
CA ARG A 833 -36.57 -9.08 -28.15
C ARG A 833 -36.52 -10.14 -27.03
N LEU A 834 -35.68 -11.15 -27.17
CA LEU A 834 -35.56 -12.24 -26.20
C LEU A 834 -35.01 -11.76 -24.83
N PHE A 835 -34.18 -10.72 -24.82
CA PHE A 835 -33.61 -10.18 -23.57
C PHE A 835 -34.65 -9.52 -22.69
N PHE A 836 -35.73 -8.93 -23.29
CA PHE A 836 -36.81 -8.34 -22.52
C PHE A 836 -37.64 -9.37 -21.77
N ALA A 837 -37.86 -10.55 -22.37
CA ALA A 837 -38.59 -11.63 -21.73
C ALA A 837 -37.83 -12.18 -20.49
N SER A 838 -36.53 -12.36 -20.59
CA SER A 838 -35.70 -12.91 -19.51
C SER A 838 -35.27 -11.85 -18.49
N LEU A 839 -34.87 -10.65 -18.95
CA LEU A 839 -34.21 -9.65 -18.10
C LEU A 839 -35.16 -8.54 -17.63
N ALA A 840 -36.19 -8.22 -18.38
CA ALA A 840 -37.18 -7.19 -18.02
C ALA A 840 -38.55 -7.75 -17.59
N TYR A 841 -38.69 -9.09 -17.54
CA TYR A 841 -39.92 -9.79 -17.23
C TYR A 841 -41.08 -9.37 -18.14
N ALA A 842 -40.77 -9.10 -19.43
CA ALA A 842 -41.77 -8.78 -20.43
C ALA A 842 -42.56 -10.02 -20.85
N LYS A 843 -43.89 -9.89 -20.97
CA LYS A 843 -44.75 -10.93 -21.50
C LYS A 843 -44.68 -10.95 -23.03
N GLU A 844 -44.71 -9.77 -23.62
CA GLU A 844 -44.63 -9.51 -25.04
C GLU A 844 -43.96 -8.15 -25.29
N VAL A 845 -43.24 -8.02 -26.41
CA VAL A 845 -42.59 -6.77 -26.84
C VAL A 845 -43.13 -6.38 -28.20
N MET A 846 -43.85 -5.27 -28.28
CA MET A 846 -44.40 -4.68 -29.50
C MET A 846 -43.50 -3.54 -29.95
N ILE A 847 -42.98 -3.60 -31.17
CA ILE A 847 -42.01 -2.64 -31.70
C ILE A 847 -42.65 -1.91 -32.86
N GLN A 848 -42.80 -0.58 -32.74
CA GLN A 848 -43.58 0.23 -33.67
C GLN A 848 -43.02 1.66 -33.81
N ARG A 849 -43.43 2.37 -34.86
CA ARG A 849 -42.93 3.72 -35.14
C ARG A 849 -43.69 4.83 -34.39
N ASP A 850 -44.90 4.59 -33.98
CA ASP A 850 -45.78 5.58 -33.34
C ASP A 850 -46.54 5.01 -32.13
N LYS A 851 -47.35 5.81 -31.47
CA LYS A 851 -48.07 5.43 -30.25
C LYS A 851 -49.41 4.71 -30.51
N THR A 852 -49.66 4.22 -31.70
CA THR A 852 -50.89 3.55 -32.05
C THR A 852 -51.13 2.33 -31.18
N GLY A 853 -52.33 2.22 -30.57
CA GLY A 853 -52.68 1.09 -29.70
C GLY A 853 -52.12 1.14 -28.26
N ILE A 854 -51.40 2.19 -27.89
CA ILE A 854 -50.88 2.37 -26.53
C ILE A 854 -51.89 3.11 -25.68
N ALA A 855 -52.21 2.58 -24.50
CA ALA A 855 -53.12 3.20 -23.54
C ALA A 855 -52.57 4.54 -23.04
N GLN A 856 -53.45 5.51 -22.77
CA GLN A 856 -53.07 6.85 -22.34
C GLN A 856 -52.44 6.88 -20.94
N ASP A 857 -52.71 5.89 -20.11
CA ASP A 857 -52.20 5.70 -18.76
C ASP A 857 -50.92 4.85 -18.71
N ALA A 858 -50.37 4.42 -19.86
CA ALA A 858 -49.17 3.63 -19.92
C ALA A 858 -47.98 4.39 -19.32
N VAL A 859 -47.23 3.70 -18.48
CA VAL A 859 -45.99 4.25 -17.87
C VAL A 859 -44.92 4.31 -18.95
N SER A 860 -44.30 5.48 -19.11
CA SER A 860 -43.26 5.69 -20.12
C SER A 860 -41.86 5.65 -19.53
N VAL A 861 -40.94 5.02 -20.26
CA VAL A 861 -39.49 5.01 -20.01
C VAL A 861 -38.80 5.63 -21.21
N VAL A 862 -38.16 6.76 -21.02
CA VAL A 862 -37.44 7.46 -22.10
C VAL A 862 -35.98 7.02 -22.10
N ILE A 863 -35.51 6.58 -23.25
CA ILE A 863 -34.11 6.23 -23.49
C ILE A 863 -33.58 6.98 -24.73
N PRO A 864 -32.29 7.02 -25.01
CA PRO A 864 -31.77 7.65 -26.21
C PRO A 864 -32.38 7.05 -27.49
N GLY A 865 -33.12 7.86 -28.25
CA GLY A 865 -33.71 7.50 -29.54
C GLY A 865 -34.98 6.67 -29.48
N ALA A 866 -35.47 6.27 -28.31
CA ALA A 866 -36.75 5.51 -28.19
C ALA A 866 -37.49 5.83 -26.89
N THR A 867 -38.79 5.54 -26.88
CA THR A 867 -39.61 5.57 -25.67
C THR A 867 -40.32 4.24 -25.50
N LEU A 868 -40.17 3.64 -24.32
CA LEU A 868 -40.87 2.42 -23.98
C LEU A 868 -42.12 2.76 -23.19
N TYR A 869 -43.21 2.01 -23.42
CA TYR A 869 -44.47 2.14 -22.71
C TYR A 869 -44.89 0.80 -22.13
N ILE A 870 -45.29 0.82 -20.87
CA ILE A 870 -45.77 -0.37 -20.16
C ILE A 870 -47.22 -0.05 -19.71
N PRO A 871 -48.26 -0.84 -20.13
CA PRO A 871 -49.61 -0.62 -19.70
C PRO A 871 -49.72 -0.62 -18.18
N PHE A 872 -50.28 0.42 -17.60
CA PHE A 872 -50.38 0.55 -16.14
C PHE A 872 -51.18 -0.62 -15.52
N ALA A 873 -52.25 -1.05 -16.16
CA ALA A 873 -53.08 -2.17 -15.73
C ALA A 873 -52.35 -3.52 -15.69
N GLU A 874 -51.22 -3.65 -16.42
CA GLU A 874 -50.37 -4.83 -16.42
C GLU A 874 -49.17 -4.74 -15.42
N LEU A 875 -48.94 -3.57 -14.79
CA LEU A 875 -47.92 -3.41 -13.76
C LEU A 875 -48.49 -3.60 -12.36
N VAL A 876 -49.75 -3.32 -12.14
CA VAL A 876 -50.39 -3.31 -10.84
C VAL A 876 -51.64 -4.17 -10.84
N ASP A 877 -51.73 -5.13 -9.93
CA ASP A 877 -53.00 -5.70 -9.54
C ASP A 877 -53.80 -4.63 -8.81
N ILE A 878 -54.65 -3.93 -9.56
CA ILE A 878 -55.38 -2.75 -9.09
C ILE A 878 -56.17 -3.06 -7.83
N GLU A 879 -56.72 -4.24 -7.68
CA GLU A 879 -57.49 -4.61 -6.49
C GLU A 879 -56.60 -4.92 -5.30
N GLN A 880 -55.46 -5.58 -5.50
CA GLN A 880 -54.44 -5.79 -4.45
C GLN A 880 -53.80 -4.48 -3.99
N GLU A 881 -53.50 -3.59 -4.94
CA GLU A 881 -52.94 -2.28 -4.63
C GLU A 881 -53.93 -1.37 -3.90
N LYS A 882 -55.18 -1.36 -4.30
CA LYS A 882 -56.26 -0.71 -3.57
C LYS A 882 -56.40 -1.27 -2.16
N GLU A 883 -56.31 -2.58 -1.99
CA GLU A 883 -56.37 -3.20 -0.65
C GLU A 883 -55.14 -2.82 0.19
N ARG A 884 -53.95 -2.83 -0.40
CA ARG A 884 -52.72 -2.39 0.26
C ARG A 884 -52.81 -0.92 0.69
N LEU A 885 -53.25 -0.04 -0.22
CA LEU A 885 -53.41 1.39 0.07
C LEU A 885 -54.51 1.65 1.12
N ARG A 886 -55.59 0.87 1.11
CA ARG A 886 -56.64 0.93 2.17
C ARG A 886 -56.07 0.51 3.54
N LYS A 887 -55.26 -0.55 3.60
CA LYS A 887 -54.58 -0.95 4.85
C LYS A 887 -53.61 0.11 5.31
N GLU A 888 -52.84 0.69 4.40
CA GLU A 888 -51.88 1.78 4.72
C GLU A 888 -52.62 3.05 5.17
N ARG A 889 -53.71 3.44 4.52
CA ARG A 889 -54.60 4.52 4.96
C ARG A 889 -55.08 4.31 6.40
N THR A 890 -55.53 3.09 6.70
CA THR A 890 -56.03 2.73 8.05
C THR A 890 -54.91 2.81 9.08
N ARG A 891 -53.70 2.37 8.73
CA ARG A 891 -52.52 2.47 9.59
C ARG A 891 -52.14 3.93 9.85
N LEU A 892 -52.05 4.73 8.78
CA LEU A 892 -51.72 6.17 8.88
C LEU A 892 -52.79 6.95 9.66
N GLN A 893 -54.07 6.62 9.49
CA GLN A 893 -55.15 7.21 10.27
C GLN A 893 -54.99 6.93 11.75
N GLY A 894 -54.65 5.70 12.14
CA GLY A 894 -54.37 5.35 13.54
C GLY A 894 -53.17 6.10 14.13
N GLU A 895 -52.09 6.30 13.34
CA GLU A 895 -50.92 7.07 13.75
C GLU A 895 -51.24 8.57 13.89
N LEU A 896 -52.02 9.12 12.95
CA LEU A 896 -52.50 10.51 13.00
C LEU A 896 -53.36 10.77 14.24
N ASP A 897 -54.32 9.87 14.52
CA ASP A 897 -55.18 9.96 15.69
C ASP A 897 -54.40 9.85 17.00
N ARG A 898 -53.41 8.98 17.05
CA ARG A 898 -52.49 8.84 18.18
C ARG A 898 -51.69 10.14 18.41
N VAL A 899 -51.04 10.66 17.36
CA VAL A 899 -50.21 11.88 17.47
C VAL A 899 -51.08 13.09 17.78
N ARG A 900 -52.24 13.25 17.16
CA ARG A 900 -53.24 14.31 17.48
C ARG A 900 -53.71 14.19 18.92
N GLY A 901 -54.00 12.97 19.40
CA GLY A 901 -54.40 12.74 20.78
C GLY A 901 -53.29 13.09 21.79
N MET A 902 -52.03 12.83 21.43
CA MET A 902 -50.89 13.26 22.26
C MET A 902 -50.72 14.78 22.28
N LEU A 903 -50.84 15.44 21.13
CA LEU A 903 -50.67 16.87 20.97
C LEU A 903 -51.92 17.67 21.50
N SER A 904 -53.09 17.06 21.70
CA SER A 904 -54.29 17.67 22.34
C SER A 904 -54.32 17.42 23.87
N ASN A 905 -53.39 16.64 24.41
CA ASN A 905 -53.34 16.37 25.85
C ASN A 905 -52.60 17.48 26.60
N GLU A 906 -53.29 18.35 27.33
CA GLU A 906 -52.68 19.42 28.10
C GLU A 906 -51.62 18.95 29.12
N ARG A 907 -51.76 17.76 29.70
CA ARG A 907 -50.78 17.19 30.61
C ARG A 907 -49.51 16.76 29.88
N PHE A 908 -49.59 16.37 28.60
CA PHE A 908 -48.43 16.06 27.78
C PHE A 908 -47.71 17.35 27.40
N LEU A 909 -48.44 18.33 26.88
CA LEU A 909 -47.86 19.64 26.48
C LEU A 909 -47.20 20.40 27.62
N SER A 910 -47.69 20.27 28.87
CA SER A 910 -47.15 20.98 30.03
C SER A 910 -45.97 20.27 30.69
N LYS A 911 -45.73 18.95 30.46
CA LYS A 911 -44.71 18.16 31.15
C LYS A 911 -43.65 17.56 30.23
N ALA A 912 -43.87 17.49 28.92
CA ALA A 912 -42.90 16.94 27.98
C ALA A 912 -41.83 17.98 27.58
N PRO A 913 -40.58 17.59 27.39
CA PRO A 913 -39.54 18.48 26.87
C PRO A 913 -39.94 19.06 25.50
N GLU A 914 -39.63 20.35 25.26
CA GLU A 914 -39.96 21.03 23.98
C GLU A 914 -39.47 20.24 22.74
N SER A 915 -38.31 19.59 22.81
CA SER A 915 -37.78 18.74 21.74
C SER A 915 -38.70 17.56 21.40
N LYS A 916 -39.41 17.01 22.39
CA LYS A 916 -40.31 15.87 22.18
C LYS A 916 -41.65 16.31 21.60
N VAL A 917 -42.11 17.50 21.98
CA VAL A 917 -43.32 18.13 21.38
C VAL A 917 -43.06 18.50 19.90
N ALA A 918 -41.83 19.01 19.62
CA ALA A 918 -41.42 19.32 18.25
C ALA A 918 -41.37 18.07 17.38
N GLN A 919 -40.77 16.95 17.88
CA GLN A 919 -40.73 15.65 17.19
C GLN A 919 -42.14 15.10 16.90
N GLU A 920 -43.10 15.22 17.81
CA GLU A 920 -44.47 14.74 17.54
C GLU A 920 -45.21 15.67 16.55
N LYS A 921 -44.91 16.96 16.49
CA LYS A 921 -45.43 17.87 15.44
C LYS A 921 -44.85 17.48 14.07
N GLU A 922 -43.56 17.24 13.97
CA GLU A 922 -42.90 16.82 12.74
C GLU A 922 -43.50 15.47 12.23
N LYS A 923 -43.82 14.54 13.15
CA LYS A 923 -44.50 13.30 12.81
C LYS A 923 -45.92 13.56 12.30
N LEU A 924 -46.65 14.49 12.88
CA LEU A 924 -47.98 14.87 12.44
C LEU A 924 -47.94 15.34 10.99
N ASP A 925 -47.03 16.26 10.66
CA ASP A 925 -46.88 16.82 9.33
C ASP A 925 -46.50 15.72 8.32
N LYS A 926 -45.55 14.88 8.69
CA LYS A 926 -45.09 13.74 7.89
C LYS A 926 -46.25 12.75 7.60
N TYR A 927 -46.99 12.36 8.62
CA TYR A 927 -48.10 11.42 8.42
C TYR A 927 -49.25 12.03 7.67
N THR A 928 -49.47 13.34 7.78
CA THR A 928 -50.47 14.07 7.00
C THR A 928 -50.11 14.06 5.52
N GLN A 929 -48.87 14.37 5.17
CA GLN A 929 -48.36 14.30 3.79
C GLN A 929 -48.46 12.89 3.21
N MET A 930 -48.10 11.88 3.99
CA MET A 930 -48.22 10.50 3.56
C MET A 930 -49.69 10.09 3.33
N MET A 931 -50.59 10.54 4.17
CA MET A 931 -52.02 10.31 4.03
C MET A 931 -52.58 10.91 2.73
N GLU A 932 -52.26 12.19 2.47
CA GLU A 932 -52.65 12.87 1.23
C GLU A 932 -52.12 12.13 -0.02
N GLN A 933 -50.90 11.62 0.02
CA GLN A 933 -50.35 10.84 -1.07
C GLN A 933 -51.10 9.53 -1.27
N VAL A 934 -51.45 8.82 -0.19
CA VAL A 934 -52.21 7.57 -0.24
C VAL A 934 -53.63 7.82 -0.77
N GLU A 935 -54.31 8.86 -0.33
CA GLU A 935 -55.66 9.25 -0.79
C GLU A 935 -55.66 9.63 -2.26
N LYS A 936 -54.73 10.49 -2.67
CA LYS A 936 -54.56 10.86 -4.08
C LYS A 936 -54.28 9.65 -4.96
N ARG A 937 -53.52 8.68 -4.47
CA ARG A 937 -53.24 7.45 -5.22
C ARG A 937 -54.47 6.54 -5.29
N LEU A 938 -55.26 6.44 -4.23
CA LEU A 938 -56.52 5.72 -4.23
C LEU A 938 -57.54 6.33 -5.21
N GLU A 939 -57.63 7.68 -5.28
CA GLU A 939 -58.46 8.38 -6.26
C GLU A 939 -58.03 8.12 -7.72
N GLN A 940 -56.73 8.06 -7.98
CA GLN A 940 -56.19 7.74 -9.31
C GLN A 940 -56.46 6.31 -9.75
N LEU A 941 -56.65 5.38 -8.82
CA LEU A 941 -56.94 3.98 -9.10
C LEU A 941 -58.45 3.71 -9.25
N GLY A 942 -59.33 4.70 -9.09
CA GLY A 942 -60.78 4.65 -9.27
C GLY A 942 -61.47 4.01 -8.09
#